data_ee56f807c789dec6cc7330fee5685f7b
#
_entry.id   ee56f807c789dec6cc7330fee5685f7b
#
_cell.length_a   1.000
_cell.length_b   1.000
_cell.length_c   1.000
_cell.angle_alpha   90.00
_cell.angle_beta   90.00
_cell.angle_gamma   90.00
#
_symmetry.space_group_name_H-M   'P 1'
#
loop_
_entity.id
_entity.type
_entity.pdbx_description
1 polymer ?
#
loop_
_entity_poly.entity_id
_entity_poly.type
_entity_poly.pdbx_seq_one_letter_code
_entity_poly.pdbx_strand_id
1 'polypeptide(L)'
;MMMMMKQLVIVFLLIRASVAQNRRDTGPAPAGDPVPAQQYIPPPKNWLTLNGSEPVVIARGGSSGVFPESSSLAYIMAKSNCLSNAIMLCNLQFSKDGLGVCLSDVRLNNITTINGAFKDQQTTKNINGNNVRGWFSVDYTLEQLGQLYLVQNVYTRSEAFDNTQPIPTPDTIVNYDGVSNLWLNVPYDLFYSQHNISAAKYITEYLQKLISNVYYISSPEIGFLKTMGRKVDHNTTMLVFMVLEPNAVEPTTNQTYGSILKNLTAIKSFASGIVVPKSYIIPVNNKTRYLEPATTLVTDAHNAGLQVYASGFANDIYSSYSYNFEPEAEYLTFIDNSQFAVDGFITDFPTTATEAIVCFALTNLNETRKDRPLIITHNGASGVYAGCTDLAYQQAVDDGADIIDCTVQMSKDGVAFCLESPDLIGKTTAATVFMSKATSVPEIQKERGIFSFDLTWTEIQSLKPQISSPFDKSNPPIIRNPEAKNKGKFVTLDGFLEFAKTKAVSGVLININNAAYLASKKGLGVVDAVTKALSNATFDKQSTQQVMIQSDDSSVLSKFKDVPAYKKVLHIRKEVSAAPREVVEEIKKYASAVTVTRTSVISTTESFTTNATNILRDLHSANISVYISALRNEYLSIAFDYLADPLIEVATFAQGVGVDGITTEFPATASKYFRSKCSDDVEKQDFRILPVAPGELLDVTDPKTRPNIIYHPALTVADIVRPPLPPVTPVSQSAPGSSGLVAPAPQGGVPTNVANIGLTLAAIMLFCLLSMGH
;
A
#
# COMPACT_ATOMS: atom_id res chain seq x y z
N MET A 1 -4.29 15.75 -32.03
CA MET A 1 -3.69 14.57 -31.41
C MET A 1 -2.16 14.67 -31.30
N MET A 2 -1.38 14.81 -32.38
CA MET A 2 0.10 14.95 -32.33
C MET A 2 0.59 16.19 -31.54
N MET A 3 -0.20 17.25 -31.47
CA MET A 3 0.16 18.47 -30.71
C MET A 3 -0.07 18.31 -29.18
N MET A 4 -1.09 17.57 -28.76
CA MET A 4 -1.32 17.23 -27.34
C MET A 4 -0.30 16.25 -26.80
N MET A 5 0.11 15.23 -27.57
CA MET A 5 1.17 14.30 -27.16
C MET A 5 2.54 14.98 -27.02
N LYS A 6 2.88 15.96 -27.90
CA LYS A 6 4.11 16.76 -27.71
C LYS A 6 4.07 17.64 -26.46
N GLN A 7 2.93 18.15 -26.08
CA GLN A 7 2.77 18.91 -24.82
C GLN A 7 2.87 18.00 -23.60
N LEU A 8 2.35 16.76 -23.65
CA LEU A 8 2.48 15.79 -22.55
C LEU A 8 3.94 15.36 -22.33
N VAL A 9 4.68 15.06 -23.40
CA VAL A 9 6.11 14.70 -23.33
C VAL A 9 6.97 15.89 -22.84
N ILE A 10 6.61 17.11 -23.22
CA ILE A 10 7.27 18.34 -22.73
C ILE A 10 6.97 18.57 -21.25
N VAL A 11 5.75 18.27 -20.78
CA VAL A 11 5.39 18.36 -19.36
C VAL A 11 6.20 17.36 -18.53
N PHE A 12 6.32 16.09 -18.93
CA PHE A 12 7.17 15.09 -18.24
C PHE A 12 8.67 15.43 -18.26
N LEU A 13 9.18 16.08 -19.31
CA LEU A 13 10.58 16.54 -19.41
C LEU A 13 10.85 17.84 -18.66
N LEU A 14 9.87 18.75 -18.53
CA LEU A 14 9.97 19.99 -17.76
C LEU A 14 9.86 19.75 -16.25
N ILE A 15 9.17 18.71 -15.80
CA ILE A 15 9.05 18.32 -14.39
C ILE A 15 10.40 17.85 -13.82
N ARG A 16 11.25 17.20 -14.61
CA ARG A 16 12.65 16.91 -14.19
C ARG A 16 13.50 18.19 -14.01
N ALA A 17 13.16 19.27 -14.69
CA ALA A 17 13.91 20.54 -14.62
C ALA A 17 13.44 21.47 -13.48
N SER A 18 12.16 21.43 -13.09
CA SER A 18 11.62 22.34 -12.07
C SER A 18 11.88 21.94 -10.63
N VAL A 19 12.12 20.65 -10.33
CA VAL A 19 12.57 20.20 -9.00
C VAL A 19 14.02 20.62 -8.71
N ALA A 20 14.82 20.92 -9.73
CA ALA A 20 16.19 21.40 -9.60
C ALA A 20 16.31 22.94 -9.35
N GLN A 21 15.24 23.74 -9.51
CA GLN A 21 15.33 25.19 -9.49
C GLN A 21 14.92 25.92 -8.21
N ASN A 22 14.51 25.20 -7.16
CA ASN A 22 14.15 25.84 -5.86
C ASN A 22 15.27 25.72 -4.82
N ARG A 23 16.54 25.87 -5.21
CA ARG A 23 17.64 26.11 -4.25
C ARG A 23 17.94 27.60 -4.15
N ARG A 24 17.95 28.08 -2.92
CA ARG A 24 18.31 29.44 -2.50
C ARG A 24 19.71 29.81 -3.01
N ASP A 25 19.82 30.94 -3.68
CA ASP A 25 21.07 31.62 -4.00
C ASP A 25 21.89 31.89 -2.72
N THR A 26 22.99 31.18 -2.55
CA THR A 26 24.13 31.63 -1.76
C THR A 26 25.27 31.82 -2.73
N GLY A 27 25.82 33.03 -2.74
CA GLY A 27 26.79 33.54 -3.71
C GLY A 27 28.08 32.72 -3.89
N PRO A 28 28.87 33.02 -4.93
CA PRO A 28 29.89 32.14 -5.47
C PRO A 28 31.14 32.06 -4.59
N ALA A 29 31.59 30.84 -4.29
CA ALA A 29 32.94 30.56 -3.83
C ALA A 29 33.89 30.39 -5.05
N PRO A 30 35.19 30.71 -4.91
CA PRO A 30 36.13 30.73 -6.03
C PRO A 30 36.45 29.34 -6.59
N ALA A 31 36.56 29.25 -7.91
CA ALA A 31 36.83 28.06 -8.68
C ALA A 31 38.21 27.46 -8.36
N GLY A 32 38.23 26.23 -7.87
CA GLY A 32 39.34 25.32 -7.93
C GLY A 32 39.17 24.33 -9.09
N ASP A 33 40.28 23.95 -9.78
CA ASP A 33 40.25 23.04 -10.90
C ASP A 33 39.51 21.73 -10.63
N PRO A 34 38.72 21.20 -11.59
CA PRO A 34 37.96 19.99 -11.38
C PRO A 34 38.89 18.76 -11.32
N VAL A 35 38.95 18.13 -10.15
CA VAL A 35 39.50 16.78 -10.03
C VAL A 35 38.52 15.85 -10.75
N PRO A 36 39.00 14.95 -11.66
CA PRO A 36 38.10 13.99 -12.31
C PRO A 36 37.42 13.11 -11.26
N ALA A 37 36.09 13.14 -11.23
CA ALA A 37 35.32 12.29 -10.36
C ALA A 37 35.62 10.81 -10.69
N GLN A 38 36.26 10.09 -9.77
CA GLN A 38 36.33 8.63 -9.85
C GLN A 38 34.90 8.10 -9.81
N GLN A 39 34.48 7.46 -10.90
CA GLN A 39 33.21 6.70 -10.91
C GLN A 39 33.33 5.62 -9.84
N TYR A 40 32.53 5.73 -8.79
CA TYR A 40 32.36 4.65 -7.81
C TYR A 40 31.58 3.53 -8.52
N ILE A 41 32.28 2.46 -8.89
CA ILE A 41 31.66 1.21 -9.32
C ILE A 41 31.43 0.41 -8.03
N PRO A 42 30.19 0.20 -7.60
CA PRO A 42 29.93 -0.64 -6.44
C PRO A 42 30.48 -2.05 -6.70
N PRO A 43 30.99 -2.76 -5.67
CA PRO A 43 31.48 -4.12 -5.85
C PRO A 43 30.35 -4.99 -6.44
N PRO A 44 30.68 -5.89 -7.38
CA PRO A 44 29.68 -6.73 -8.04
C PRO A 44 28.93 -7.55 -6.98
N LYS A 45 27.60 -7.47 -6.98
CA LYS A 45 26.75 -8.32 -6.17
C LYS A 45 26.83 -9.76 -6.71
N ASN A 46 26.93 -10.74 -5.82
CA ASN A 46 26.93 -12.16 -6.22
C ASN A 46 25.49 -12.68 -6.29
N TRP A 47 24.89 -12.57 -7.46
CA TRP A 47 23.53 -13.08 -7.69
C TRP A 47 23.54 -14.59 -7.89
N LEU A 48 22.49 -15.27 -7.39
CA LEU A 48 22.23 -16.70 -7.58
C LEU A 48 21.33 -16.98 -8.80
N THR A 49 21.31 -16.08 -9.77
CA THR A 49 20.69 -16.24 -11.09
C THR A 49 21.52 -17.23 -11.94
N LEU A 50 20.96 -17.71 -13.04
CA LEU A 50 21.67 -18.67 -13.93
C LEU A 50 23.03 -18.17 -14.39
N ASN A 51 23.13 -16.88 -14.72
CA ASN A 51 24.36 -16.28 -15.27
C ASN A 51 25.14 -15.46 -14.23
N GLY A 52 24.72 -15.41 -12.97
CA GLY A 52 25.31 -14.57 -11.92
C GLY A 52 25.07 -13.07 -12.11
N SER A 53 24.23 -12.67 -13.07
CA SER A 53 23.87 -11.28 -13.33
C SER A 53 22.66 -10.83 -12.51
N GLU A 54 22.45 -9.53 -12.42
CA GLU A 54 21.28 -8.95 -11.78
C GLU A 54 19.98 -9.43 -12.42
N PRO A 55 18.93 -9.76 -11.64
CA PRO A 55 17.61 -10.11 -12.16
C PRO A 55 17.02 -8.96 -12.99
N VAL A 56 16.36 -9.29 -14.10
CA VAL A 56 15.75 -8.29 -14.96
C VAL A 56 14.29 -7.99 -14.54
N VAL A 57 13.88 -6.73 -14.70
CA VAL A 57 12.50 -6.31 -14.50
C VAL A 57 11.75 -6.35 -15.83
N ILE A 58 10.65 -7.09 -15.89
CA ILE A 58 9.80 -7.21 -17.07
C ILE A 58 8.44 -6.57 -16.74
N ALA A 59 8.18 -5.41 -17.35
CA ALA A 59 6.95 -4.65 -17.18
C ALA A 59 5.84 -5.26 -18.05
N ARG A 60 4.85 -5.91 -17.44
CA ARG A 60 3.71 -6.54 -18.12
C ARG A 60 2.76 -5.49 -18.68
N GLY A 61 2.86 -5.22 -19.98
CA GLY A 61 2.11 -4.13 -20.62
C GLY A 61 2.44 -2.75 -20.05
N GLY A 62 3.70 -2.54 -19.61
CA GLY A 62 4.14 -1.33 -18.94
C GLY A 62 3.82 -1.31 -17.43
N SER A 63 3.63 -0.13 -16.84
CA SER A 63 3.14 0.07 -15.47
C SER A 63 1.62 -0.16 -15.42
N SER A 64 1.20 -1.40 -15.69
CA SER A 64 -0.20 -1.80 -15.80
C SER A 64 -0.95 -1.78 -14.46
N GLY A 65 -0.23 -1.72 -13.35
CA GLY A 65 -0.80 -1.47 -12.02
C GLY A 65 -1.40 -0.08 -11.84
N VAL A 66 -1.06 0.87 -12.70
CA VAL A 66 -1.53 2.25 -12.68
C VAL A 66 -2.44 2.56 -13.87
N PHE A 67 -1.94 2.33 -15.08
CA PHE A 67 -2.66 2.60 -16.33
C PHE A 67 -3.23 1.33 -16.92
N PRO A 68 -4.22 1.41 -17.82
CA PRO A 68 -4.68 0.25 -18.57
C PRO A 68 -3.51 -0.49 -19.23
N GLU A 69 -3.49 -1.82 -19.10
CA GLU A 69 -2.40 -2.67 -19.61
C GLU A 69 -2.14 -2.42 -21.08
N SER A 70 -0.89 -2.32 -21.48
CA SER A 70 -0.42 -2.03 -22.84
C SER A 70 -0.67 -0.60 -23.33
N SER A 71 -1.12 0.33 -22.49
CA SER A 71 -1.25 1.74 -22.91
C SER A 71 0.12 2.40 -23.08
N SER A 72 0.21 3.41 -23.95
CA SER A 72 1.43 4.22 -24.11
C SER A 72 1.87 4.86 -22.79
N LEU A 73 0.93 5.36 -21.97
CA LEU A 73 1.25 5.90 -20.65
C LEU A 73 1.88 4.86 -19.73
N ALA A 74 1.38 3.61 -19.77
CA ALA A 74 1.97 2.52 -18.98
C ALA A 74 3.42 2.24 -19.39
N TYR A 75 3.73 2.19 -20.68
CA TYR A 75 5.09 1.96 -21.17
C TYR A 75 6.03 3.14 -20.88
N ILE A 76 5.57 4.37 -21.09
CA ILE A 76 6.34 5.59 -20.79
C ILE A 76 6.67 5.65 -19.28
N MET A 77 5.71 5.37 -18.41
CA MET A 77 5.92 5.36 -16.97
C MET A 77 6.92 4.28 -16.55
N ALA A 78 6.78 3.06 -17.06
CA ALA A 78 7.71 1.96 -16.77
C ALA A 78 9.14 2.32 -17.21
N LYS A 79 9.30 2.86 -18.42
CA LYS A 79 10.60 3.32 -18.94
C LYS A 79 11.23 4.42 -18.09
N SER A 80 10.43 5.36 -17.58
CA SER A 80 10.92 6.52 -16.83
C SER A 80 11.31 6.18 -15.39
N ASN A 81 10.64 5.20 -14.78
CA ASN A 81 10.76 4.90 -13.35
C ASN A 81 11.54 3.62 -13.04
N CYS A 82 12.08 2.95 -14.06
CA CYS A 82 12.88 1.73 -13.90
C CYS A 82 14.31 1.94 -14.42
N LEU A 83 15.17 0.95 -14.21
CA LEU A 83 16.49 0.91 -14.83
C LEU A 83 16.37 0.85 -16.36
N SER A 84 17.40 1.34 -17.06
CA SER A 84 17.46 1.38 -18.53
C SER A 84 17.43 -0.01 -19.19
N ASN A 85 17.77 -1.07 -18.44
CA ASN A 85 17.71 -2.47 -18.87
C ASN A 85 16.32 -3.12 -18.65
N ALA A 86 15.34 -2.42 -18.07
CA ALA A 86 14.00 -2.94 -17.91
C ALA A 86 13.39 -3.30 -19.27
N ILE A 87 12.64 -4.39 -19.30
CA ILE A 87 12.07 -4.98 -20.51
C ILE A 87 10.57 -4.74 -20.53
N MET A 88 10.05 -4.26 -21.66
CA MET A 88 8.62 -4.02 -21.85
C MET A 88 7.98 -5.22 -22.53
N LEU A 89 7.08 -5.90 -21.82
CA LEU A 89 6.36 -7.05 -22.35
C LEU A 89 5.10 -6.61 -23.08
N CYS A 90 4.96 -7.04 -24.34
CA CYS A 90 3.75 -6.91 -25.15
C CYS A 90 3.12 -8.30 -25.35
N ASN A 91 1.91 -8.49 -24.86
CA ASN A 91 1.08 -9.62 -25.27
C ASN A 91 0.58 -9.36 -26.69
N LEU A 92 1.19 -10.02 -27.68
CA LEU A 92 0.94 -9.81 -29.09
C LEU A 92 -0.34 -10.51 -29.54
N GLN A 93 -1.32 -9.73 -29.94
CA GLN A 93 -2.56 -10.20 -30.54
C GLN A 93 -2.61 -9.74 -32.01
N PHE A 94 -3.50 -10.33 -32.81
CA PHE A 94 -3.57 -10.00 -34.22
C PHE A 94 -4.97 -9.53 -34.61
N SER A 95 -5.00 -8.51 -35.47
CA SER A 95 -6.19 -8.02 -36.16
C SER A 95 -6.61 -8.97 -37.31
N LYS A 96 -7.79 -8.76 -37.87
CA LYS A 96 -8.32 -9.50 -39.02
C LYS A 96 -7.41 -9.47 -40.25
N ASP A 97 -6.72 -8.38 -40.45
CA ASP A 97 -5.74 -8.15 -41.52
C ASP A 97 -4.31 -8.62 -41.19
N GLY A 98 -4.15 -9.34 -40.06
CA GLY A 98 -2.89 -9.99 -39.69
C GLY A 98 -1.82 -9.04 -39.14
N LEU A 99 -2.20 -7.85 -38.69
CA LEU A 99 -1.31 -6.88 -38.09
C LEU A 99 -1.29 -7.00 -36.57
N GLY A 100 -0.11 -6.87 -35.98
CA GLY A 100 0.11 -7.05 -34.52
C GLY A 100 -0.32 -5.84 -33.71
N VAL A 101 -0.97 -6.10 -32.59
CA VAL A 101 -1.33 -5.13 -31.54
C VAL A 101 -0.96 -5.67 -30.17
N CYS A 102 -0.67 -4.80 -29.21
CA CYS A 102 -0.39 -5.19 -27.83
C CYS A 102 -1.68 -5.11 -26.99
N LEU A 103 -2.18 -6.26 -26.56
CA LEU A 103 -3.41 -6.39 -25.78
C LEU A 103 -3.28 -7.55 -24.79
N SER A 104 -3.82 -7.41 -23.61
CA SER A 104 -3.75 -8.42 -22.54
C SER A 104 -4.44 -9.74 -22.90
N ASP A 105 -5.48 -9.72 -23.74
CA ASP A 105 -6.23 -10.89 -24.16
C ASP A 105 -6.66 -10.75 -25.64
N VAL A 106 -6.94 -11.86 -26.30
CA VAL A 106 -7.55 -11.93 -27.63
C VAL A 106 -9.01 -11.48 -27.61
N ARG A 107 -9.67 -11.63 -26.47
CA ARG A 107 -11.05 -11.20 -26.23
C ARG A 107 -11.10 -9.76 -25.72
N LEU A 108 -11.79 -8.90 -26.43
CA LEU A 108 -11.78 -7.45 -26.24
C LEU A 108 -12.77 -6.93 -25.17
N ASN A 109 -13.63 -7.79 -24.63
CA ASN A 109 -14.81 -7.42 -23.84
C ASN A 109 -14.56 -6.44 -22.69
N ASN A 110 -13.57 -6.74 -21.84
CA ASN A 110 -13.35 -6.03 -20.59
C ASN A 110 -12.04 -5.23 -20.60
N ILE A 111 -11.35 -5.21 -21.72
CA ILE A 111 -10.05 -4.55 -21.88
C ILE A 111 -10.09 -3.38 -22.86
N THR A 112 -11.24 -3.20 -23.53
CA THR A 112 -11.46 -2.11 -24.49
C THR A 112 -12.90 -1.60 -24.46
N THR A 113 -13.13 -0.47 -25.13
CA THR A 113 -14.46 0.13 -25.34
C THR A 113 -15.32 -0.57 -26.40
N ILE A 114 -15.01 -1.80 -26.77
CA ILE A 114 -15.66 -2.55 -27.85
C ILE A 114 -17.19 -2.65 -27.73
N ASN A 115 -17.68 -2.80 -26.48
CA ASN A 115 -19.10 -2.92 -26.16
C ASN A 115 -19.94 -1.73 -26.65
N GLY A 116 -19.35 -0.53 -26.68
CA GLY A 116 -19.99 0.69 -27.15
C GLY A 116 -19.84 0.88 -28.65
N ALA A 117 -18.65 0.54 -29.23
CA ALA A 117 -18.33 0.80 -30.62
C ALA A 117 -18.95 -0.22 -31.58
N PHE A 118 -18.96 -1.51 -31.21
CA PHE A 118 -19.44 -2.61 -32.05
C PHE A 118 -20.50 -3.45 -31.36
N LYS A 119 -21.55 -2.78 -30.89
CA LYS A 119 -22.68 -3.39 -30.22
C LYS A 119 -23.28 -4.52 -31.07
N ASP A 120 -23.65 -5.62 -30.44
CA ASP A 120 -24.27 -6.80 -31.03
C ASP A 120 -23.44 -7.59 -32.09
N GLN A 121 -22.11 -7.31 -32.17
CA GLN A 121 -21.20 -8.04 -33.09
C GLN A 121 -20.40 -9.15 -32.40
N GLN A 122 -20.92 -9.70 -31.30
CA GLN A 122 -20.27 -10.83 -30.61
C GLN A 122 -20.29 -12.10 -31.49
N THR A 123 -19.17 -12.78 -31.50
CA THR A 123 -19.03 -14.10 -32.14
C THR A 123 -18.72 -15.17 -31.10
N THR A 124 -18.86 -16.44 -31.47
CA THR A 124 -18.40 -17.56 -30.64
C THR A 124 -17.22 -18.20 -31.36
N LYS A 125 -16.06 -18.26 -30.66
CA LYS A 125 -14.86 -18.86 -31.21
C LYS A 125 -14.37 -19.97 -30.30
N ASN A 126 -13.71 -20.96 -30.88
CA ASN A 126 -13.03 -22.01 -30.14
C ASN A 126 -11.59 -21.56 -29.82
N ILE A 127 -11.27 -21.41 -28.56
CA ILE A 127 -9.91 -21.09 -28.08
C ILE A 127 -9.40 -22.29 -27.30
N ASN A 128 -8.43 -23.00 -27.85
CA ASN A 128 -7.80 -24.15 -27.21
C ASN A 128 -8.81 -25.18 -26.65
N GLY A 129 -9.83 -25.50 -27.45
CA GLY A 129 -10.88 -26.48 -27.12
C GLY A 129 -12.10 -25.90 -26.39
N ASN A 130 -12.07 -24.66 -25.95
CA ASN A 130 -13.18 -24.00 -25.25
C ASN A 130 -13.95 -23.04 -26.19
N ASN A 131 -15.26 -23.17 -26.26
CA ASN A 131 -16.10 -22.23 -26.98
C ASN A 131 -16.36 -20.98 -26.13
N VAL A 132 -15.84 -19.86 -26.57
CA VAL A 132 -15.94 -18.56 -25.87
C VAL A 132 -16.73 -17.58 -26.70
N ARG A 133 -17.71 -16.92 -26.11
CA ARG A 133 -18.48 -15.84 -26.76
C ARG A 133 -17.90 -14.47 -26.37
N GLY A 134 -17.77 -13.59 -27.35
CA GLY A 134 -17.26 -12.23 -27.14
C GLY A 134 -16.92 -11.53 -28.46
N TRP A 135 -16.19 -10.44 -28.32
CA TRP A 135 -15.54 -9.74 -29.43
C TRP A 135 -14.08 -10.15 -29.47
N PHE A 136 -13.58 -10.53 -30.65
CA PHE A 136 -12.22 -11.03 -30.81
C PHE A 136 -11.41 -10.14 -31.73
N SER A 137 -10.14 -9.93 -31.48
CA SER A 137 -9.25 -9.09 -32.27
C SER A 137 -9.24 -9.50 -33.76
N VAL A 138 -9.33 -10.80 -34.05
CA VAL A 138 -9.36 -11.38 -35.40
C VAL A 138 -10.61 -11.06 -36.22
N ASP A 139 -11.64 -10.49 -35.62
CA ASP A 139 -12.86 -10.09 -36.32
C ASP A 139 -12.79 -8.64 -36.85
N TYR A 140 -11.82 -7.84 -36.43
CA TYR A 140 -11.68 -6.42 -36.71
C TYR A 140 -10.34 -6.11 -37.38
N THR A 141 -10.34 -5.22 -38.36
CA THR A 141 -9.10 -4.70 -38.97
C THR A 141 -8.36 -3.79 -38.01
N LEU A 142 -7.07 -3.53 -38.26
CA LEU A 142 -6.27 -2.60 -37.44
C LEU A 142 -6.91 -1.20 -37.37
N GLU A 143 -7.50 -0.73 -38.50
CA GLU A 143 -8.21 0.55 -38.56
C GLU A 143 -9.43 0.57 -37.61
N GLN A 144 -10.19 -0.54 -37.55
CA GLN A 144 -11.34 -0.68 -36.65
C GLN A 144 -10.88 -0.76 -35.18
N LEU A 145 -9.81 -1.50 -34.89
CA LEU A 145 -9.22 -1.55 -33.56
C LEU A 145 -8.69 -0.18 -33.11
N GLY A 146 -8.17 0.62 -34.03
CA GLY A 146 -7.73 1.99 -33.80
C GLY A 146 -8.82 2.98 -33.35
N GLN A 147 -10.11 2.60 -33.46
CA GLN A 147 -11.24 3.37 -32.96
C GLN A 147 -11.57 3.06 -31.50
N LEU A 148 -10.93 2.03 -30.92
CA LEU A 148 -11.15 1.59 -29.56
C LEU A 148 -10.13 2.20 -28.62
N TYR A 149 -10.55 2.31 -27.36
CA TYR A 149 -9.69 2.70 -26.25
C TYR A 149 -9.54 1.56 -25.27
N LEU A 150 -8.39 1.52 -24.58
CA LEU A 150 -8.11 0.58 -23.52
C LEU A 150 -8.90 0.93 -22.26
N VAL A 151 -9.20 -0.11 -21.47
CA VAL A 151 -9.97 -0.03 -20.22
C VAL A 151 -9.24 -0.84 -19.14
N GLN A 152 -9.19 -0.32 -17.92
CA GLN A 152 -8.68 -1.05 -16.77
C GLN A 152 -9.66 -2.16 -16.37
N ASN A 153 -9.16 -3.39 -16.27
CA ASN A 153 -10.00 -4.56 -15.97
C ASN A 153 -9.74 -5.15 -14.57
N VAL A 154 -8.92 -4.50 -13.75
CA VAL A 154 -8.61 -4.91 -12.39
C VAL A 154 -9.27 -3.95 -11.42
N TYR A 155 -10.22 -4.45 -10.65
CA TYR A 155 -11.10 -3.64 -9.77
C TYR A 155 -10.37 -2.89 -8.63
N THR A 156 -9.13 -3.28 -8.30
CA THR A 156 -8.30 -2.57 -7.31
C THR A 156 -7.66 -1.30 -7.86
N ARG A 157 -7.74 -1.09 -9.18
CA ARG A 157 -7.08 -0.02 -9.93
C ARG A 157 -8.08 1.02 -10.41
N SER A 158 -7.60 2.22 -10.68
CA SER A 158 -8.45 3.33 -11.08
C SER A 158 -8.95 3.21 -12.51
N GLU A 159 -10.26 3.43 -12.71
CA GLU A 159 -10.90 3.59 -14.03
C GLU A 159 -10.74 5.01 -14.61
N ALA A 160 -10.08 5.93 -13.89
CA ALA A 160 -9.95 7.34 -14.32
C ALA A 160 -9.14 7.53 -15.61
N PHE A 161 -8.42 6.49 -16.04
CA PHE A 161 -7.64 6.48 -17.29
C PHE A 161 -8.33 5.75 -18.43
N ASP A 162 -9.51 5.20 -18.20
CA ASP A 162 -10.30 4.50 -19.22
C ASP A 162 -10.69 5.46 -20.33
N ASN A 163 -10.85 4.92 -21.53
CA ASN A 163 -11.28 5.66 -22.72
C ASN A 163 -10.30 6.76 -23.19
N THR A 164 -9.10 6.83 -22.63
CA THR A 164 -8.10 7.85 -22.98
C THR A 164 -6.97 7.32 -23.86
N GLN A 165 -6.67 6.01 -23.79
CA GLN A 165 -5.51 5.40 -24.41
C GLN A 165 -5.92 4.48 -25.57
N PRO A 166 -5.48 4.75 -26.82
CA PRO A 166 -5.72 3.87 -27.95
C PRO A 166 -4.92 2.56 -27.82
N ILE A 167 -5.34 1.53 -28.54
CA ILE A 167 -4.62 0.25 -28.66
C ILE A 167 -3.32 0.48 -29.41
N PRO A 168 -2.12 0.19 -28.84
CA PRO A 168 -0.86 0.38 -29.53
C PRO A 168 -0.47 -0.83 -30.39
N THR A 169 0.33 -0.58 -31.40
CA THR A 169 1.10 -1.61 -32.13
C THR A 169 2.50 -1.73 -31.50
N PRO A 170 3.25 -2.81 -31.73
CA PRO A 170 4.65 -2.89 -31.35
C PRO A 170 5.49 -1.72 -31.89
N ASP A 171 5.19 -1.25 -33.11
CA ASP A 171 5.85 -0.06 -33.71
C ASP A 171 5.55 1.22 -32.93
N THR A 172 4.34 1.36 -32.40
CA THR A 172 3.99 2.50 -31.55
C THR A 172 4.86 2.53 -30.30
N ILE A 173 5.00 1.40 -29.61
CA ILE A 173 5.80 1.28 -28.37
C ILE A 173 7.27 1.60 -28.63
N VAL A 174 7.85 1.04 -29.69
CA VAL A 174 9.27 1.25 -29.99
C VAL A 174 9.53 2.67 -30.51
N ASN A 175 8.78 3.14 -31.51
CA ASN A 175 9.12 4.36 -32.24
C ASN A 175 8.61 5.64 -31.57
N TYR A 176 7.46 5.59 -30.89
CA TYR A 176 6.81 6.74 -30.27
C TYR A 176 7.07 6.82 -28.77
N ASP A 177 6.98 5.68 -28.07
CA ASP A 177 7.20 5.63 -26.64
C ASP A 177 8.71 5.45 -26.30
N GLY A 178 9.52 5.17 -27.33
CA GLY A 178 10.98 5.09 -27.26
C GLY A 178 11.48 3.90 -26.44
N VAL A 179 10.74 2.80 -26.42
CA VAL A 179 11.12 1.54 -25.77
C VAL A 179 12.22 0.85 -26.58
N SER A 180 13.35 0.59 -25.95
CA SER A 180 14.50 -0.08 -26.59
C SER A 180 14.51 -1.59 -26.38
N ASN A 181 13.92 -2.08 -25.30
CA ASN A 181 13.95 -3.50 -24.89
C ASN A 181 12.53 -4.08 -24.92
N LEU A 182 12.21 -4.88 -25.92
CA LEU A 182 10.88 -5.44 -26.10
C LEU A 182 10.91 -6.96 -25.91
N TRP A 183 9.88 -7.46 -25.22
CA TRP A 183 9.53 -8.87 -25.09
C TRP A 183 8.17 -9.10 -25.78
N LEU A 184 8.16 -9.93 -26.82
CA LEU A 184 6.92 -10.32 -27.51
C LEU A 184 6.42 -11.65 -26.97
N ASN A 185 5.24 -11.65 -26.37
CA ASN A 185 4.55 -12.88 -25.95
C ASN A 185 3.43 -13.21 -26.93
N VAL A 186 3.40 -14.45 -27.44
CA VAL A 186 2.35 -14.95 -28.34
C VAL A 186 1.52 -16.00 -27.60
N PRO A 187 0.37 -15.61 -27.00
CA PRO A 187 -0.39 -16.53 -26.15
C PRO A 187 -1.27 -17.53 -26.92
N TYR A 188 -1.58 -17.29 -28.22
CA TYR A 188 -2.59 -18.04 -28.95
C TYR A 188 -2.22 -18.31 -30.43
N ASP A 189 -1.02 -18.85 -30.72
CA ASP A 189 -0.58 -19.10 -32.12
C ASP A 189 -1.49 -20.09 -32.85
N LEU A 190 -1.89 -21.17 -32.17
CA LEU A 190 -2.82 -22.17 -32.78
C LEU A 190 -4.16 -21.55 -33.15
N PHE A 191 -4.72 -20.71 -32.30
CA PHE A 191 -5.94 -19.96 -32.57
C PHE A 191 -5.79 -19.05 -33.81
N TYR A 192 -4.71 -18.31 -33.91
CA TYR A 192 -4.44 -17.44 -35.06
C TYR A 192 -4.22 -18.23 -36.34
N SER A 193 -3.53 -19.36 -36.29
CA SER A 193 -3.32 -20.27 -37.41
C SER A 193 -4.63 -20.79 -37.98
N GLN A 194 -5.63 -21.07 -37.14
CA GLN A 194 -6.99 -21.47 -37.54
C GLN A 194 -7.75 -20.32 -38.26
N HIS A 195 -7.29 -19.07 -38.12
CA HIS A 195 -7.81 -17.87 -38.78
C HIS A 195 -6.92 -17.40 -39.95
N ASN A 196 -6.00 -18.27 -40.43
CA ASN A 196 -5.04 -17.99 -41.50
C ASN A 196 -4.06 -16.84 -41.19
N ILE A 197 -3.79 -16.58 -39.92
CA ILE A 197 -2.83 -15.60 -39.46
C ILE A 197 -1.62 -16.34 -38.87
N SER A 198 -0.41 -16.01 -39.35
CA SER A 198 0.84 -16.62 -38.87
C SER A 198 1.64 -15.66 -38.01
N ALA A 199 1.61 -15.87 -36.71
CA ALA A 199 2.41 -15.08 -35.76
C ALA A 199 3.91 -15.21 -36.07
N ALA A 200 4.40 -16.41 -36.41
CA ALA A 200 5.79 -16.64 -36.75
C ALA A 200 6.24 -15.88 -38.01
N LYS A 201 5.37 -15.73 -39.04
CA LYS A 201 5.67 -14.91 -40.20
C LYS A 201 5.75 -13.44 -39.86
N TYR A 202 4.74 -12.92 -39.16
CA TYR A 202 4.68 -11.53 -38.70
C TYR A 202 5.94 -11.15 -37.93
N ILE A 203 6.31 -11.93 -36.90
CA ILE A 203 7.46 -11.65 -36.06
C ILE A 203 8.76 -11.71 -36.89
N THR A 204 8.92 -12.69 -37.77
CA THR A 204 10.14 -12.78 -38.61
C THR A 204 10.28 -11.55 -39.50
N GLU A 205 9.19 -11.09 -40.14
CA GLU A 205 9.20 -9.88 -40.97
C GLU A 205 9.40 -8.61 -40.14
N TYR A 206 8.85 -8.58 -38.93
CA TYR A 206 9.02 -7.49 -37.98
C TYR A 206 10.48 -7.35 -37.52
N LEU A 207 11.13 -8.46 -37.12
CA LEU A 207 12.54 -8.48 -36.73
C LEU A 207 13.49 -7.99 -37.84
N GLN A 208 13.14 -8.22 -39.11
CA GLN A 208 13.93 -7.74 -40.25
C GLN A 208 13.83 -6.22 -40.46
N LYS A 209 12.75 -5.60 -40.00
CA LYS A 209 12.49 -4.15 -40.15
C LYS A 209 12.99 -3.33 -38.97
N LEU A 210 13.14 -3.95 -37.81
CA LEU A 210 13.52 -3.24 -36.57
C LEU A 210 15.01 -2.98 -36.51
N ILE A 211 15.35 -1.74 -36.16
CA ILE A 211 16.68 -1.33 -35.74
C ILE A 211 16.89 -1.65 -34.24
N SER A 212 15.80 -1.89 -33.47
CA SER A 212 15.80 -2.12 -32.04
C SER A 212 15.60 -3.60 -31.67
N ASN A 213 16.14 -3.99 -30.53
CA ASN A 213 16.30 -5.38 -30.14
C ASN A 213 15.02 -5.96 -29.52
N VAL A 214 14.42 -6.96 -30.17
CA VAL A 214 13.52 -7.90 -29.50
C VAL A 214 14.38 -8.96 -28.85
N TYR A 215 14.62 -8.84 -27.55
CA TYR A 215 15.47 -9.77 -26.82
C TYR A 215 14.77 -11.09 -26.49
N TYR A 216 13.46 -11.07 -26.35
CA TYR A 216 12.70 -12.21 -25.89
C TYR A 216 11.43 -12.43 -26.73
N ILE A 217 11.20 -13.70 -27.06
CA ILE A 217 9.93 -14.17 -27.61
C ILE A 217 9.43 -15.30 -26.74
N SER A 218 8.20 -15.19 -26.23
CA SER A 218 7.60 -16.25 -25.41
C SER A 218 6.28 -16.73 -25.94
N SER A 219 5.91 -17.93 -25.55
CA SER A 219 4.60 -18.51 -25.79
C SER A 219 4.31 -19.62 -24.80
N PRO A 220 3.05 -19.86 -24.43
CA PRO A 220 2.65 -21.09 -23.78
C PRO A 220 2.55 -22.29 -24.74
N GLU A 221 2.67 -22.07 -26.05
CA GLU A 221 2.50 -23.09 -27.08
C GLU A 221 3.86 -23.59 -27.59
N ILE A 222 4.18 -24.86 -27.31
CA ILE A 222 5.47 -25.51 -27.66
C ILE A 222 5.65 -25.55 -29.19
N GLY A 223 4.58 -25.79 -29.95
CA GLY A 223 4.62 -25.81 -31.41
C GLY A 223 5.09 -24.51 -32.01
N PHE A 224 4.65 -23.36 -31.45
CA PHE A 224 5.10 -22.05 -31.86
C PHE A 224 6.59 -21.84 -31.56
N LEU A 225 7.03 -22.16 -30.34
CA LEU A 225 8.45 -21.99 -29.95
C LEU A 225 9.39 -22.82 -30.82
N LYS A 226 9.03 -24.09 -31.13
CA LYS A 226 9.79 -24.93 -32.04
C LYS A 226 9.85 -24.36 -33.46
N THR A 227 8.78 -23.69 -33.89
CA THR A 227 8.74 -23.00 -35.19
C THR A 227 9.65 -21.77 -35.20
N MET A 228 9.60 -20.98 -34.13
CA MET A 228 10.47 -19.79 -33.99
C MET A 228 11.94 -20.16 -33.83
N GLY A 229 12.27 -21.24 -33.12
CA GLY A 229 13.63 -21.71 -32.95
C GLY A 229 14.40 -22.04 -34.25
N ARG A 230 13.67 -22.19 -35.36
CA ARG A 230 14.26 -22.37 -36.70
C ARG A 230 14.42 -21.05 -37.47
N LYS A 231 13.94 -19.92 -36.92
CA LYS A 231 13.79 -18.65 -37.64
C LYS A 231 14.56 -17.49 -36.99
N VAL A 232 14.83 -17.58 -35.68
CA VAL A 232 15.54 -16.54 -34.91
C VAL A 232 17.00 -16.87 -34.70
N ASP A 233 17.83 -15.85 -34.57
CA ASP A 233 19.21 -15.99 -34.11
C ASP A 233 19.20 -16.07 -32.57
N HIS A 234 19.55 -17.24 -32.04
CA HIS A 234 19.59 -17.50 -30.59
C HIS A 234 20.66 -16.70 -29.85
N ASN A 235 21.59 -16.04 -30.52
CA ASN A 235 22.55 -15.15 -29.91
C ASN A 235 21.95 -13.78 -29.57
N THR A 236 20.91 -13.38 -30.29
CA THR A 236 20.27 -12.07 -30.15
C THR A 236 18.88 -12.14 -29.54
N THR A 237 18.15 -13.24 -29.74
CA THR A 237 16.75 -13.40 -29.32
C THR A 237 16.57 -14.71 -28.57
N MET A 238 16.17 -14.64 -27.30
CA MET A 238 15.86 -15.79 -26.45
C MET A 238 14.42 -16.25 -26.63
N LEU A 239 14.23 -17.55 -26.69
CA LEU A 239 12.92 -18.17 -26.65
C LEU A 239 12.58 -18.60 -25.24
N VAL A 240 11.40 -18.22 -24.74
CA VAL A 240 10.99 -18.51 -23.38
C VAL A 240 9.64 -19.22 -23.36
N PHE A 241 9.58 -20.36 -22.66
CA PHE A 241 8.36 -21.13 -22.52
C PHE A 241 7.52 -20.58 -21.36
N MET A 242 6.30 -20.12 -21.64
CA MET A 242 5.38 -19.62 -20.62
C MET A 242 4.54 -20.76 -20.05
N VAL A 243 4.79 -21.13 -18.82
CA VAL A 243 4.07 -22.18 -18.10
C VAL A 243 2.79 -21.60 -17.49
N LEU A 244 1.65 -22.17 -17.85
CA LEU A 244 0.35 -21.82 -17.29
C LEU A 244 0.03 -22.69 -16.05
N GLU A 245 -1.23 -22.65 -15.60
CA GLU A 245 -1.69 -23.41 -14.45
C GLU A 245 -1.39 -24.94 -14.60
N PRO A 246 -1.07 -25.65 -13.49
CA PRO A 246 -0.57 -27.04 -13.55
C PRO A 246 -1.47 -28.00 -14.30
N ASN A 247 -2.78 -27.81 -14.19
CA ASN A 247 -3.79 -28.67 -14.81
C ASN A 247 -4.24 -28.19 -16.19
N ALA A 248 -3.82 -27.00 -16.63
CA ALA A 248 -4.10 -26.52 -17.97
C ALA A 248 -3.33 -27.37 -18.99
N VAL A 249 -3.95 -27.57 -20.17
CA VAL A 249 -3.41 -28.43 -21.24
C VAL A 249 -2.71 -27.55 -22.28
N GLU A 250 -1.49 -27.90 -22.63
CA GLU A 250 -0.75 -27.30 -23.72
C GLU A 250 -1.35 -27.79 -25.06
N PRO A 251 -1.84 -26.88 -25.92
CA PRO A 251 -2.73 -27.26 -27.02
C PRO A 251 -2.04 -27.99 -28.17
N THR A 252 -0.70 -27.90 -28.30
CA THR A 252 0.04 -28.55 -29.40
C THR A 252 0.54 -29.95 -29.07
N THR A 253 0.70 -30.26 -27.75
CA THR A 253 1.17 -31.58 -27.29
C THR A 253 0.09 -32.36 -26.55
N ASN A 254 -0.99 -31.71 -26.16
CA ASN A 254 -2.08 -32.28 -25.34
C ASN A 254 -1.61 -32.81 -23.97
N GLN A 255 -0.53 -32.22 -23.41
CA GLN A 255 -0.01 -32.52 -22.07
C GLN A 255 -0.33 -31.38 -21.11
N THR A 256 -0.49 -31.66 -19.82
CA THR A 256 -0.65 -30.61 -18.82
C THR A 256 0.68 -29.91 -18.56
N TYR A 257 0.63 -28.59 -18.31
CA TYR A 257 1.85 -27.81 -18.01
C TYR A 257 2.62 -28.36 -16.81
N GLY A 258 1.91 -28.83 -15.77
CA GLY A 258 2.55 -29.48 -14.63
C GLY A 258 3.28 -30.78 -15.01
N SER A 259 2.82 -31.52 -16.04
CA SER A 259 3.53 -32.70 -16.55
C SER A 259 4.75 -32.31 -17.39
N ILE A 260 4.63 -31.30 -18.24
CA ILE A 260 5.73 -30.79 -19.07
C ILE A 260 6.87 -30.27 -18.20
N LEU A 261 6.55 -29.52 -17.13
CA LEU A 261 7.53 -28.92 -16.24
C LEU A 261 8.42 -29.96 -15.49
N LYS A 262 7.97 -31.19 -15.37
CA LYS A 262 8.77 -32.29 -14.78
C LYS A 262 9.96 -32.72 -15.64
N ASN A 263 10.02 -32.28 -16.91
CA ASN A 263 11.10 -32.64 -17.82
C ASN A 263 11.80 -31.37 -18.37
N LEU A 264 12.60 -30.73 -17.52
CA LEU A 264 13.31 -29.49 -17.84
C LEU A 264 14.29 -29.65 -19.01
N THR A 265 14.92 -30.82 -19.15
CA THR A 265 15.82 -31.12 -20.28
C THR A 265 15.07 -31.11 -21.61
N ALA A 266 13.82 -31.58 -21.65
CA ALA A 266 12.99 -31.49 -22.84
C ALA A 266 12.64 -30.03 -23.17
N ILE A 267 12.37 -29.20 -22.17
CA ILE A 267 12.09 -27.77 -22.34
C ILE A 267 13.34 -27.06 -22.92
N LYS A 268 14.54 -27.38 -22.42
CA LYS A 268 15.79 -26.81 -22.92
C LYS A 268 16.01 -27.05 -24.40
N SER A 269 15.44 -28.09 -24.98
CA SER A 269 15.58 -28.38 -26.42
C SER A 269 14.85 -27.36 -27.34
N PHE A 270 13.93 -26.54 -26.80
CA PHE A 270 13.19 -25.55 -27.59
C PHE A 270 13.08 -24.17 -26.93
N ALA A 271 13.53 -24.01 -25.70
CA ALA A 271 13.51 -22.74 -24.99
C ALA A 271 14.81 -22.51 -24.19
N SER A 272 15.21 -21.25 -24.02
CA SER A 272 16.35 -20.84 -23.21
C SER A 272 15.96 -20.53 -21.76
N GLY A 273 14.67 -20.34 -21.49
CA GLY A 273 14.15 -20.06 -20.16
C GLY A 273 12.67 -20.42 -20.04
N ILE A 274 12.16 -20.33 -18.81
CA ILE A 274 10.76 -20.55 -18.48
C ILE A 274 10.19 -19.34 -17.74
N VAL A 275 8.94 -18.99 -18.02
CA VAL A 275 8.12 -18.14 -17.15
C VAL A 275 7.23 -19.05 -16.33
N VAL A 276 7.22 -18.87 -15.03
CA VAL A 276 6.35 -19.63 -14.12
C VAL A 276 5.59 -18.69 -13.18
N PRO A 277 4.33 -18.98 -12.81
CA PRO A 277 3.69 -18.31 -11.69
C PRO A 277 4.54 -18.40 -10.42
N LYS A 278 4.63 -17.33 -9.65
CA LYS A 278 5.42 -17.29 -8.39
C LYS A 278 5.06 -18.43 -7.42
N SER A 279 3.82 -18.91 -7.45
CA SER A 279 3.34 -20.04 -6.63
C SER A 279 3.99 -21.38 -6.94
N TYR A 280 4.61 -21.56 -8.11
CA TYR A 280 5.39 -22.77 -8.44
C TYR A 280 6.75 -22.79 -7.72
N ILE A 281 7.28 -21.61 -7.40
CA ILE A 281 8.58 -21.43 -6.75
C ILE A 281 8.40 -21.44 -5.24
N ILE A 282 7.52 -20.56 -4.73
CA ILE A 282 7.19 -20.49 -3.30
C ILE A 282 5.67 -20.57 -3.17
N PRO A 283 5.15 -21.76 -2.82
CA PRO A 283 3.72 -21.94 -2.65
C PRO A 283 3.18 -21.16 -1.45
N VAL A 284 1.91 -20.76 -1.54
CA VAL A 284 1.15 -20.18 -0.44
C VAL A 284 0.10 -21.19 0.01
N ASN A 285 0.04 -21.45 1.29
CA ASN A 285 -0.97 -22.32 1.86
C ASN A 285 -2.38 -21.75 1.66
N ASN A 286 -3.25 -22.45 0.96
CA ASN A 286 -4.58 -21.97 0.59
C ASN A 286 -5.52 -21.69 1.77
N LYS A 287 -5.26 -22.31 2.94
CA LYS A 287 -6.09 -22.15 4.14
C LYS A 287 -5.58 -21.05 5.06
N THR A 288 -4.26 -21.03 5.29
CA THR A 288 -3.63 -20.12 6.25
C THR A 288 -3.15 -18.83 5.61
N ARG A 289 -2.90 -18.85 4.28
CA ARG A 289 -2.35 -17.73 3.51
C ARG A 289 -0.92 -17.35 3.92
N TYR A 290 -0.16 -18.30 4.54
CA TYR A 290 1.28 -18.14 4.78
C TYR A 290 2.08 -18.88 3.73
N LEU A 291 3.36 -18.49 3.59
CA LEU A 291 4.29 -19.13 2.68
C LEU A 291 4.56 -20.57 3.14
N GLU A 292 4.69 -21.46 2.16
CA GLU A 292 5.25 -22.78 2.32
C GLU A 292 6.74 -22.77 1.93
N PRO A 293 7.52 -23.80 2.27
CA PRO A 293 8.92 -23.89 1.84
C PRO A 293 9.04 -23.80 0.32
N ALA A 294 10.09 -23.13 -0.14
CA ALA A 294 10.39 -23.02 -1.57
C ALA A 294 10.59 -24.40 -2.20
N THR A 295 10.16 -24.56 -3.45
CA THR A 295 10.43 -25.75 -4.25
C THR A 295 11.86 -25.74 -4.80
N THR A 296 12.32 -26.85 -5.36
CA THR A 296 13.64 -26.92 -6.02
C THR A 296 13.61 -26.42 -7.46
N LEU A 297 12.47 -25.90 -7.96
CA LEU A 297 12.26 -25.59 -9.36
C LEU A 297 13.32 -24.66 -9.96
N VAL A 298 13.71 -23.58 -9.25
CA VAL A 298 14.69 -22.64 -9.77
C VAL A 298 16.06 -23.30 -9.90
N THR A 299 16.52 -23.99 -8.86
CA THR A 299 17.82 -24.67 -8.88
C THR A 299 17.87 -25.81 -9.91
N ASP A 300 16.78 -26.56 -10.07
CA ASP A 300 16.67 -27.64 -11.06
C ASP A 300 16.68 -27.07 -12.49
N ALA A 301 15.99 -25.95 -12.72
CA ALA A 301 15.98 -25.25 -14.00
C ALA A 301 17.36 -24.66 -14.34
N HIS A 302 18.04 -24.04 -13.38
CA HIS A 302 19.42 -23.55 -13.55
C HIS A 302 20.38 -24.69 -13.85
N ASN A 303 20.28 -25.83 -13.18
CA ASN A 303 21.06 -27.02 -13.47
C ASN A 303 20.81 -27.58 -14.89
N ALA A 304 19.59 -27.40 -15.42
CA ALA A 304 19.27 -27.71 -16.81
C ALA A 304 19.67 -26.60 -17.81
N GLY A 305 20.26 -25.52 -17.34
CA GLY A 305 20.66 -24.36 -18.16
C GLY A 305 19.47 -23.49 -18.62
N LEU A 306 18.37 -23.48 -17.90
CA LEU A 306 17.19 -22.66 -18.17
C LEU A 306 17.12 -21.46 -17.24
N GLN A 307 16.92 -20.27 -17.78
CA GLN A 307 16.55 -19.09 -16.98
C GLN A 307 15.14 -19.22 -16.44
N VAL A 308 14.88 -18.67 -15.26
CA VAL A 308 13.57 -18.70 -14.59
C VAL A 308 13.06 -17.29 -14.35
N TYR A 309 11.94 -16.95 -14.97
CA TYR A 309 11.23 -15.70 -14.77
C TYR A 309 9.96 -15.96 -13.96
N ALA A 310 9.83 -15.29 -12.83
CA ALA A 310 8.65 -15.42 -11.97
C ALA A 310 7.59 -14.39 -12.36
N SER A 311 6.32 -14.79 -12.41
CA SER A 311 5.19 -13.94 -12.80
C SER A 311 4.10 -13.87 -11.74
N GLY A 312 3.22 -12.87 -11.86
CA GLY A 312 2.08 -12.70 -10.97
C GLY A 312 2.36 -11.76 -9.79
N PHE A 313 3.27 -10.83 -9.94
CA PHE A 313 3.56 -9.79 -8.95
C PHE A 313 2.68 -8.57 -9.18
N ALA A 314 2.00 -8.13 -8.13
CA ALA A 314 1.17 -6.93 -8.12
C ALA A 314 1.02 -6.39 -6.70
N ASN A 315 1.32 -5.11 -6.48
CA ASN A 315 1.32 -4.47 -5.15
C ASN A 315 -0.09 -4.39 -4.54
N ASP A 316 -1.11 -4.38 -5.38
CA ASP A 316 -2.53 -4.29 -5.03
C ASP A 316 -3.22 -5.66 -4.85
N ILE A 317 -2.47 -6.75 -4.93
CA ILE A 317 -2.97 -8.12 -4.77
C ILE A 317 -2.07 -8.89 -3.77
N TYR A 318 -2.52 -9.00 -2.53
CA TYR A 318 -1.75 -9.69 -1.50
C TYR A 318 -1.79 -11.20 -1.66
N SER A 319 -0.61 -11.80 -1.75
CA SER A 319 -0.44 -13.25 -1.87
C SER A 319 -0.37 -13.94 -0.51
N SER A 320 0.34 -13.36 0.46
CA SER A 320 0.60 -13.96 1.77
C SER A 320 0.69 -12.94 2.90
N TYR A 321 0.24 -13.33 4.09
CA TYR A 321 0.45 -12.57 5.32
C TYR A 321 1.93 -12.48 5.75
N SER A 322 2.78 -13.38 5.24
CA SER A 322 4.22 -13.38 5.55
C SER A 322 4.95 -12.10 5.12
N TYR A 323 4.35 -11.32 4.23
CA TYR A 323 4.93 -10.08 3.71
C TYR A 323 4.48 -8.81 4.43
N ASN A 324 3.59 -8.90 5.41
CA ASN A 324 3.06 -7.74 6.16
C ASN A 324 2.58 -6.60 5.26
N PHE A 325 1.95 -6.92 4.14
CA PHE A 325 1.47 -5.95 3.12
C PHE A 325 2.59 -5.11 2.49
N GLU A 326 3.84 -5.55 2.55
CA GLU A 326 4.99 -4.88 1.99
C GLU A 326 5.39 -5.56 0.66
N PRO A 327 5.15 -4.91 -0.49
CA PRO A 327 5.41 -5.53 -1.80
C PRO A 327 6.87 -5.93 -2.02
N GLU A 328 7.83 -5.11 -1.58
CA GLU A 328 9.27 -5.38 -1.75
C GLU A 328 9.70 -6.65 -1.03
N ALA A 329 9.08 -6.96 0.13
CA ALA A 329 9.36 -8.18 0.86
C ALA A 329 9.01 -9.43 0.03
N GLU A 330 7.95 -9.34 -0.80
CA GLU A 330 7.62 -10.40 -1.74
C GLU A 330 8.72 -10.58 -2.79
N TYR A 331 9.15 -9.51 -3.48
CA TYR A 331 10.22 -9.62 -4.49
C TYR A 331 11.53 -10.14 -3.89
N LEU A 332 11.94 -9.64 -2.73
CA LEU A 332 13.18 -10.05 -2.06
C LEU A 332 13.18 -11.54 -1.74
N THR A 333 12.04 -12.12 -1.38
CA THR A 333 11.93 -13.55 -1.09
C THR A 333 12.33 -14.43 -2.28
N PHE A 334 12.25 -13.94 -3.51
CA PHE A 334 12.60 -14.66 -4.74
C PHE A 334 14.04 -14.42 -5.22
N ILE A 335 14.78 -13.48 -4.64
CA ILE A 335 16.14 -13.12 -5.10
C ILE A 335 17.18 -13.01 -3.98
N ASP A 336 16.75 -12.88 -2.73
CA ASP A 336 17.63 -12.68 -1.57
C ASP A 336 17.31 -13.68 -0.44
N ASN A 337 17.37 -14.98 -0.75
CA ASN A 337 17.05 -16.07 0.18
C ASN A 337 18.20 -17.03 0.43
N SER A 338 19.40 -16.76 -0.06
CA SER A 338 20.63 -17.59 0.03
C SER A 338 20.57 -18.98 -0.64
N GLN A 339 19.47 -19.35 -1.28
CA GLN A 339 19.31 -20.67 -1.95
C GLN A 339 19.27 -20.52 -3.48
N PHE A 340 18.59 -19.52 -3.98
CA PHE A 340 18.44 -19.24 -5.40
C PHE A 340 18.10 -17.77 -5.62
N ALA A 341 18.21 -17.32 -6.86
CA ALA A 341 17.57 -16.09 -7.34
C ALA A 341 16.89 -16.39 -8.68
N VAL A 342 15.66 -15.90 -8.88
CA VAL A 342 15.04 -15.91 -10.21
C VAL A 342 15.78 -14.96 -11.14
N ASP A 343 15.79 -15.24 -12.45
CA ASP A 343 16.49 -14.41 -13.44
C ASP A 343 15.74 -13.12 -13.80
N GLY A 344 14.45 -13.03 -13.39
CA GLY A 344 13.67 -11.79 -13.55
C GLY A 344 12.23 -11.92 -13.06
N PHE A 345 11.56 -10.77 -13.01
CA PHE A 345 10.20 -10.60 -12.56
C PHE A 345 9.29 -10.08 -13.66
N ILE A 346 8.18 -10.76 -13.95
CA ILE A 346 7.08 -10.21 -14.73
C ILE A 346 6.06 -9.61 -13.76
N THR A 347 5.91 -8.29 -13.82
CA THR A 347 5.17 -7.51 -12.82
C THR A 347 4.32 -6.41 -13.44
N ASP A 348 3.24 -6.03 -12.73
CA ASP A 348 2.39 -4.88 -13.04
C ASP A 348 2.95 -3.57 -12.46
N PHE A 349 3.86 -3.67 -11.48
CA PHE A 349 4.50 -2.55 -10.77
C PHE A 349 6.03 -2.63 -10.93
N PRO A 350 6.57 -2.32 -12.12
CA PRO A 350 7.98 -2.51 -12.41
C PRO A 350 8.89 -1.59 -11.57
N THR A 351 8.39 -0.46 -11.09
CA THR A 351 9.12 0.44 -10.19
C THR A 351 9.48 -0.26 -8.89
N THR A 352 8.50 -0.91 -8.21
CA THR A 352 8.72 -1.63 -6.96
C THR A 352 9.66 -2.82 -7.13
N ALA A 353 9.58 -3.55 -8.25
CA ALA A 353 10.54 -4.62 -8.57
C ALA A 353 11.97 -4.05 -8.72
N THR A 354 12.11 -2.88 -9.34
CA THR A 354 13.41 -2.19 -9.46
C THR A 354 13.94 -1.77 -8.09
N GLU A 355 13.10 -1.23 -7.23
CA GLU A 355 13.44 -0.87 -5.85
C GLU A 355 13.95 -2.07 -5.07
N ALA A 356 13.24 -3.19 -5.13
CA ALA A 356 13.65 -4.42 -4.46
C ALA A 356 15.06 -4.88 -4.90
N ILE A 357 15.36 -4.88 -6.19
CA ILE A 357 16.64 -5.33 -6.74
C ILE A 357 17.77 -4.35 -6.39
N VAL A 358 17.55 -3.06 -6.63
CA VAL A 358 18.62 -2.05 -6.54
C VAL A 358 18.86 -1.60 -5.11
N CYS A 359 17.77 -1.32 -4.38
CA CYS A 359 17.85 -0.66 -3.08
C CYS A 359 17.98 -1.62 -1.91
N PHE A 360 17.46 -2.84 -2.02
CA PHE A 360 17.30 -3.72 -0.86
C PHE A 360 17.98 -5.08 -0.98
N ALA A 361 18.03 -5.67 -2.18
CA ALA A 361 18.64 -7.00 -2.34
C ALA A 361 20.14 -6.98 -2.07
N LEU A 362 20.64 -7.99 -1.32
CA LEU A 362 22.05 -8.19 -1.00
C LEU A 362 22.69 -6.95 -0.35
N THR A 363 21.90 -6.15 0.35
CA THR A 363 22.35 -4.90 0.97
C THR A 363 22.39 -5.06 2.48
N ASN A 364 23.48 -4.61 3.10
CA ASN A 364 23.57 -4.52 4.55
C ASN A 364 22.91 -3.20 5.00
N LEU A 365 21.69 -3.27 5.52
CA LEU A 365 20.90 -2.12 5.97
C LEU A 365 21.33 -1.58 7.35
N ASN A 366 22.62 -1.64 7.70
CA ASN A 366 23.12 -1.23 9.01
C ASN A 366 23.35 0.28 9.15
N GLU A 367 23.34 1.02 8.07
CA GLU A 367 23.53 2.47 8.09
C GLU A 367 22.20 3.19 8.35
N THR A 368 22.18 4.10 9.33
CA THR A 368 21.02 4.95 9.59
C THR A 368 21.36 6.39 9.23
N ARG A 369 20.53 7.02 8.42
CA ARG A 369 20.65 8.44 8.05
C ARG A 369 20.48 9.32 9.30
N LYS A 370 21.39 10.29 9.50
CA LYS A 370 21.38 11.17 10.68
C LYS A 370 20.26 12.21 10.66
N ASP A 371 20.01 12.78 9.47
CA ASP A 371 19.04 13.87 9.29
C ASP A 371 17.77 13.33 8.58
N ARG A 372 16.94 12.63 9.32
CA ARG A 372 15.70 12.06 8.84
C ARG A 372 14.52 12.35 9.79
N PRO A 373 13.28 12.31 9.31
CA PRO A 373 12.10 12.33 10.17
C PRO A 373 12.10 11.24 11.23
N LEU A 374 11.52 11.51 12.39
CA LEU A 374 11.31 10.51 13.43
C LEU A 374 10.34 9.43 12.96
N ILE A 375 10.65 8.17 13.24
CA ILE A 375 9.74 7.05 13.12
C ILE A 375 8.99 6.92 14.44
N ILE A 376 7.72 7.32 14.43
CA ILE A 376 6.83 7.28 15.58
C ILE A 376 5.85 6.13 15.38
N THR A 377 5.64 5.29 16.39
CA THR A 377 4.66 4.22 16.25
C THR A 377 3.22 4.73 16.37
N HIS A 378 2.27 3.95 15.86
CA HIS A 378 0.85 4.11 16.13
C HIS A 378 0.34 2.89 16.91
N ASN A 379 0.44 2.97 18.25
CA ASN A 379 0.14 1.87 19.17
C ASN A 379 1.13 0.68 19.07
N GLY A 380 2.43 0.98 18.92
CA GLY A 380 3.45 0.00 18.58
C GLY A 380 3.39 -0.42 17.11
N ALA A 381 3.90 -1.61 16.76
CA ALA A 381 3.77 -2.20 15.43
C ALA A 381 2.36 -2.82 15.27
N SER A 382 1.33 -1.97 15.28
CA SER A 382 -0.08 -2.37 15.33
C SER A 382 -0.60 -2.97 14.02
N GLY A 383 0.16 -2.85 12.94
CA GLY A 383 -0.10 -3.55 11.67
C GLY A 383 0.24 -5.04 11.71
N VAL A 384 1.13 -5.45 12.63
CA VAL A 384 1.65 -6.83 12.75
C VAL A 384 1.04 -7.57 13.94
N TYR A 385 0.91 -6.91 15.09
CA TYR A 385 0.27 -7.42 16.30
C TYR A 385 -0.86 -6.51 16.77
N ALA A 386 -1.70 -6.99 17.68
CA ALA A 386 -2.71 -6.13 18.31
C ALA A 386 -2.02 -4.92 18.97
N GLY A 387 -2.48 -3.72 18.65
CA GLY A 387 -1.87 -2.49 19.15
C GLY A 387 -1.86 -2.38 20.67
N CYS A 388 -0.91 -1.66 21.22
CA CYS A 388 -0.70 -1.44 22.65
C CYS A 388 -0.45 -2.72 23.47
N THR A 389 0.04 -3.79 22.84
CA THR A 389 0.45 -5.02 23.53
C THR A 389 1.95 -5.11 23.66
N ASP A 390 2.40 -5.98 24.58
CA ASP A 390 3.82 -6.31 24.77
C ASP A 390 4.49 -6.77 23.44
N LEU A 391 3.77 -7.55 22.63
CA LEU A 391 4.27 -8.01 21.32
C LEU A 391 4.37 -6.87 20.31
N ALA A 392 3.37 -5.97 20.25
CA ALA A 392 3.42 -4.83 19.33
C ALA A 392 4.56 -3.86 19.68
N TYR A 393 4.83 -3.66 20.97
CA TYR A 393 5.95 -2.81 21.41
C TYR A 393 7.31 -3.44 21.17
N GLN A 394 7.45 -4.76 21.44
CA GLN A 394 8.71 -5.45 21.13
C GLN A 394 9.00 -5.43 19.64
N GLN A 395 7.99 -5.73 18.80
CA GLN A 395 8.14 -5.68 17.35
C GLN A 395 8.51 -4.27 16.87
N ALA A 396 7.89 -3.22 17.42
CA ALA A 396 8.22 -1.85 17.05
C ALA A 396 9.68 -1.46 17.33
N VAL A 397 10.23 -1.94 18.44
CA VAL A 397 11.66 -1.75 18.79
C VAL A 397 12.55 -2.52 17.81
N ASP A 398 12.20 -3.77 17.53
CA ASP A 398 12.96 -4.63 16.61
C ASP A 398 12.93 -4.09 15.19
N ASP A 399 11.83 -3.45 14.78
CA ASP A 399 11.64 -2.76 13.51
C ASP A 399 12.41 -1.43 13.41
N GLY A 400 12.97 -0.93 14.52
CA GLY A 400 13.77 0.30 14.54
C GLY A 400 12.97 1.60 14.65
N ALA A 401 11.84 1.59 15.36
CA ALA A 401 11.14 2.80 15.74
C ALA A 401 11.99 3.70 16.63
N ASP A 402 11.95 5.03 16.42
CA ASP A 402 12.61 6.00 17.29
C ASP A 402 11.78 6.30 18.52
N ILE A 403 10.47 6.44 18.35
CA ILE A 403 9.51 6.80 19.40
C ILE A 403 8.42 5.72 19.43
N ILE A 404 8.25 5.08 20.59
CA ILE A 404 7.10 4.21 20.83
C ILE A 404 6.00 4.99 21.55
N ASP A 405 4.75 4.73 21.21
CA ASP A 405 3.61 5.50 21.70
C ASP A 405 2.70 4.67 22.61
N CYS A 406 2.07 5.34 23.57
CA CYS A 406 1.00 4.79 24.40
C CYS A 406 -0.18 5.75 24.41
N THR A 407 -1.32 5.34 23.85
CA THR A 407 -2.59 6.02 24.05
C THR A 407 -3.18 5.56 25.39
N VAL A 408 -3.19 6.47 26.37
CA VAL A 408 -3.54 6.13 27.75
C VAL A 408 -5.05 6.01 27.92
N GLN A 409 -5.48 4.87 28.43
CA GLN A 409 -6.83 4.61 28.89
C GLN A 409 -6.84 4.39 30.41
N MET A 410 -8.00 4.58 31.02
CA MET A 410 -8.22 4.32 32.44
C MET A 410 -9.18 3.17 32.64
N SER A 411 -8.88 2.26 33.56
CA SER A 411 -9.85 1.31 34.08
C SER A 411 -10.78 1.95 35.12
N LYS A 412 -11.89 1.31 35.44
CA LYS A 412 -12.84 1.76 36.45
C LYS A 412 -12.22 1.96 37.83
N ASP A 413 -11.25 1.13 38.20
CA ASP A 413 -10.50 1.16 39.44
C ASP A 413 -9.22 2.03 39.37
N GLY A 414 -9.08 2.85 38.34
CA GLY A 414 -8.05 3.89 38.24
C GLY A 414 -6.69 3.45 37.75
N VAL A 415 -6.55 2.25 37.17
CA VAL A 415 -5.29 1.80 36.55
C VAL A 415 -5.16 2.43 35.18
N ALA A 416 -4.06 3.17 34.95
CA ALA A 416 -3.69 3.68 33.64
C ALA A 416 -2.99 2.58 32.82
N PHE A 417 -3.40 2.40 31.57
CA PHE A 417 -2.85 1.39 30.66
C PHE A 417 -2.92 1.86 29.20
N CYS A 418 -2.17 1.18 28.32
CA CYS A 418 -2.12 1.53 26.91
C CYS A 418 -3.19 0.77 26.12
N LEU A 419 -4.03 1.51 25.38
CA LEU A 419 -4.98 0.96 24.40
C LEU A 419 -5.41 2.06 23.42
N GLU A 420 -5.51 1.74 22.15
CA GLU A 420 -5.86 2.67 21.07
C GLU A 420 -7.14 3.46 21.32
N SER A 421 -8.15 2.84 21.90
CA SER A 421 -9.50 3.41 22.12
C SER A 421 -10.02 3.10 23.52
N PRO A 422 -10.83 3.96 24.13
CA PRO A 422 -11.59 3.60 25.34
C PRO A 422 -12.66 2.53 25.07
N ASP A 423 -13.16 2.40 23.84
CA ASP A 423 -14.06 1.32 23.44
C ASP A 423 -13.27 0.04 23.16
N LEU A 424 -13.62 -1.01 23.89
CA LEU A 424 -12.99 -2.32 23.84
C LEU A 424 -13.54 -3.21 22.70
N ILE A 425 -14.66 -2.81 22.07
CA ILE A 425 -15.26 -3.54 20.95
C ILE A 425 -14.33 -3.45 19.74
N GLY A 426 -14.07 -4.60 19.09
CA GLY A 426 -13.19 -4.69 17.92
C GLY A 426 -11.68 -4.66 18.24
N LYS A 427 -11.31 -4.20 19.45
CA LYS A 427 -9.90 -4.19 19.90
C LYS A 427 -9.61 -5.34 20.89
N THR A 428 -10.65 -5.94 21.44
CA THR A 428 -10.58 -7.03 22.41
C THR A 428 -11.74 -7.99 22.23
N THR A 429 -11.76 -9.07 23.01
CA THR A 429 -12.89 -10.00 23.08
C THR A 429 -14.06 -9.48 23.93
N ALA A 430 -14.15 -8.19 24.26
CA ALA A 430 -15.16 -7.59 25.12
C ALA A 430 -16.59 -7.81 24.61
N ALA A 431 -16.81 -7.74 23.32
CA ALA A 431 -18.14 -8.00 22.72
C ALA A 431 -18.64 -9.42 23.02
N THR A 432 -17.76 -10.40 23.20
CA THR A 432 -18.13 -11.76 23.55
C THR A 432 -18.39 -11.95 25.06
N VAL A 433 -17.65 -11.23 25.90
CA VAL A 433 -17.63 -11.45 27.36
C VAL A 433 -18.52 -10.45 28.10
N PHE A 434 -18.55 -9.19 27.68
CA PHE A 434 -19.18 -8.08 28.43
C PHE A 434 -20.24 -7.31 27.62
N MET A 435 -20.91 -7.94 26.65
CA MET A 435 -21.93 -7.26 25.82
C MET A 435 -23.05 -6.61 26.65
N SER A 436 -23.39 -7.17 27.81
CA SER A 436 -24.38 -6.60 28.75
C SER A 436 -23.98 -5.24 29.33
N LYS A 437 -22.68 -4.91 29.31
CA LYS A 437 -22.13 -3.61 29.75
C LYS A 437 -22.07 -2.57 28.63
N ALA A 438 -22.51 -2.91 27.40
CA ALA A 438 -22.51 -1.95 26.30
C ALA A 438 -23.43 -0.76 26.58
N THR A 439 -22.87 0.45 26.48
CA THR A 439 -23.58 1.71 26.77
C THR A 439 -23.32 2.75 25.69
N SER A 440 -24.09 3.84 25.65
CA SER A 440 -23.88 4.99 24.79
C SER A 440 -23.20 6.11 25.56
N VAL A 441 -22.13 6.64 25.02
CA VAL A 441 -21.38 7.79 25.54
C VAL A 441 -21.17 8.78 24.38
N PRO A 442 -22.16 9.64 24.08
CA PRO A 442 -22.12 10.52 22.91
C PRO A 442 -20.94 11.51 22.91
N GLU A 443 -20.39 11.80 24.10
CA GLU A 443 -19.21 12.66 24.25
C GLU A 443 -17.92 12.00 23.70
N ILE A 444 -17.93 10.66 23.53
CA ILE A 444 -16.78 9.89 23.03
C ILE A 444 -17.06 9.38 21.62
N GLN A 445 -18.22 8.73 21.42
CA GLN A 445 -18.61 8.18 20.11
C GLN A 445 -20.13 8.04 19.99
N LYS A 446 -20.65 8.01 18.75
CA LYS A 446 -22.09 7.87 18.48
C LYS A 446 -22.59 6.46 18.73
N GLU A 447 -21.78 5.46 18.43
CA GLU A 447 -22.10 4.04 18.54
C GLU A 447 -22.05 3.60 20.01
N ARG A 448 -22.83 2.56 20.34
CA ARG A 448 -22.73 1.92 21.64
C ARG A 448 -21.39 1.18 21.74
N GLY A 449 -20.72 1.30 22.90
CA GLY A 449 -19.45 0.67 23.18
C GLY A 449 -19.39 0.00 24.54
N ILE A 450 -18.34 -0.78 24.77
CA ILE A 450 -17.96 -1.34 26.08
C ILE A 450 -16.70 -0.61 26.50
N PHE A 451 -16.82 0.32 27.42
CA PHE A 451 -15.74 1.25 27.72
C PHE A 451 -14.82 0.76 28.83
N SER A 452 -13.51 1.01 28.68
CA SER A 452 -12.46 0.64 29.63
C SER A 452 -12.71 1.18 31.03
N PHE A 453 -13.20 2.41 31.12
CA PHE A 453 -13.51 3.08 32.40
C PHE A 453 -14.75 2.53 33.14
N ASP A 454 -15.48 1.58 32.54
CA ASP A 454 -16.59 0.86 33.17
C ASP A 454 -16.21 -0.57 33.58
N LEU A 455 -14.97 -1.01 33.30
CA LEU A 455 -14.39 -2.30 33.67
C LEU A 455 -13.19 -2.11 34.61
N THR A 456 -13.08 -3.00 35.61
CA THR A 456 -11.87 -3.07 36.45
C THR A 456 -10.67 -3.59 35.65
N TRP A 457 -9.45 -3.31 36.12
CA TRP A 457 -8.24 -3.82 35.46
C TRP A 457 -8.24 -5.36 35.38
N THR A 458 -8.69 -6.04 36.41
CA THR A 458 -8.83 -7.50 36.42
C THR A 458 -9.79 -8.00 35.33
N GLU A 459 -10.92 -7.31 35.14
CA GLU A 459 -11.87 -7.64 34.05
C GLU A 459 -11.21 -7.42 32.68
N ILE A 460 -10.47 -6.32 32.47
CA ILE A 460 -9.75 -6.03 31.24
C ILE A 460 -8.68 -7.09 30.96
N GLN A 461 -7.92 -7.51 31.96
CA GLN A 461 -6.91 -8.57 31.83
C GLN A 461 -7.51 -9.94 31.46
N SER A 462 -8.78 -10.18 31.76
CA SER A 462 -9.48 -11.42 31.34
C SER A 462 -9.76 -11.49 29.85
N LEU A 463 -9.73 -10.36 29.15
CA LEU A 463 -9.94 -10.25 27.71
C LEU A 463 -8.70 -10.66 26.93
N LYS A 464 -8.88 -10.91 25.64
CA LYS A 464 -7.78 -11.12 24.66
C LYS A 464 -7.70 -9.94 23.72
N PRO A 465 -6.49 -9.42 23.46
CA PRO A 465 -6.29 -8.39 22.44
C PRO A 465 -6.68 -8.91 21.04
N GLN A 466 -7.22 -8.03 20.21
CA GLN A 466 -7.60 -8.34 18.83
C GLN A 466 -6.85 -7.41 17.90
N ILE A 467 -6.14 -7.99 16.92
CA ILE A 467 -5.63 -7.20 15.81
C ILE A 467 -6.81 -6.80 14.93
N SER A 468 -6.89 -5.56 14.53
CA SER A 468 -7.95 -5.03 13.67
C SER A 468 -7.36 -4.35 12.44
N SER A 469 -8.03 -4.49 11.31
CA SER A 469 -7.73 -3.72 10.10
C SER A 469 -8.78 -2.62 9.93
N PRO A 470 -8.38 -1.40 9.54
CA PRO A 470 -9.35 -0.38 9.17
C PRO A 470 -10.13 -0.74 7.89
N PHE A 471 -9.68 -1.78 7.17
CA PHE A 471 -10.23 -2.26 5.90
C PHE A 471 -10.90 -3.64 6.01
N ASP A 472 -11.27 -4.07 7.20
CA ASP A 472 -11.96 -5.35 7.43
C ASP A 472 -13.37 -5.41 6.82
N LYS A 473 -13.97 -4.23 6.53
CA LYS A 473 -15.27 -4.06 5.87
C LYS A 473 -15.19 -3.61 4.42
N SER A 474 -13.99 -3.47 3.86
CA SER A 474 -13.82 -3.16 2.45
C SER A 474 -14.25 -4.33 1.56
N ASN A 475 -14.39 -4.10 0.27
CA ASN A 475 -14.71 -5.14 -0.70
C ASN A 475 -13.58 -5.22 -1.77
N PRO A 476 -12.75 -6.27 -1.74
CA PRO A 476 -12.67 -7.34 -0.73
C PRO A 476 -12.12 -6.84 0.62
N PRO A 477 -12.42 -7.55 1.73
CA PRO A 477 -11.90 -7.18 3.03
C PRO A 477 -10.39 -7.47 3.12
N ILE A 478 -9.64 -6.53 3.70
CA ILE A 478 -8.24 -6.73 4.03
C ILE A 478 -8.14 -7.06 5.51
N ILE A 479 -7.80 -8.30 5.81
CA ILE A 479 -7.64 -8.83 7.15
C ILE A 479 -6.15 -8.87 7.49
N ARG A 480 -5.77 -8.35 8.65
CA ARG A 480 -4.40 -8.42 9.17
C ARG A 480 -4.10 -9.82 9.72
N ASN A 481 -2.82 -10.10 9.84
CA ASN A 481 -2.20 -11.36 10.29
C ASN A 481 -3.09 -12.21 11.23
N PRO A 482 -3.75 -13.27 10.74
CA PRO A 482 -4.64 -14.10 11.58
C PRO A 482 -3.91 -14.82 12.73
N GLU A 483 -2.61 -15.08 12.61
CA GLU A 483 -1.82 -15.70 13.66
C GLU A 483 -1.59 -14.78 14.86
N ALA A 484 -1.71 -13.46 14.68
CA ALA A 484 -1.65 -12.50 15.77
C ALA A 484 -2.94 -12.41 16.59
N LYS A 485 -4.03 -13.05 16.14
CA LYS A 485 -5.32 -13.05 16.82
C LYS A 485 -5.20 -13.66 18.23
N ASN A 486 -5.71 -12.95 19.24
CA ASN A 486 -5.67 -13.33 20.66
C ASN A 486 -4.26 -13.42 21.27
N LYS A 487 -3.22 -12.95 20.58
CA LYS A 487 -1.85 -12.93 21.09
C LYS A 487 -1.51 -11.58 21.71
N GLY A 488 -0.53 -11.58 22.61
CA GLY A 488 -0.08 -10.40 23.35
C GLY A 488 -0.84 -10.19 24.66
N LYS A 489 -0.31 -9.28 25.48
CA LYS A 489 -0.84 -8.89 26.80
C LYS A 489 -1.05 -7.39 26.83
N PHE A 490 -2.10 -6.95 27.51
CA PHE A 490 -2.30 -5.54 27.82
C PHE A 490 -1.19 -5.04 28.73
N VAL A 491 -0.71 -3.83 28.48
CA VAL A 491 0.41 -3.22 29.18
C VAL A 491 -0.09 -2.02 29.97
N THR A 492 0.20 -1.98 31.29
CA THR A 492 -0.04 -0.78 32.10
C THR A 492 0.90 0.34 31.67
N LEU A 493 0.55 1.60 31.96
CA LEU A 493 1.42 2.73 31.65
C LEU A 493 2.79 2.59 32.36
N ASP A 494 2.80 2.19 33.63
CA ASP A 494 4.06 1.92 34.35
C ASP A 494 4.88 0.82 33.67
N GLY A 495 4.22 -0.29 33.24
CA GLY A 495 4.89 -1.37 32.52
C GLY A 495 5.44 -0.95 31.16
N PHE A 496 4.72 -0.08 30.43
CA PHE A 496 5.20 0.50 29.16
C PHE A 496 6.44 1.38 29.37
N LEU A 497 6.43 2.24 30.39
CA LEU A 497 7.57 3.11 30.70
C LEU A 497 8.80 2.32 31.14
N GLU A 498 8.63 1.31 31.98
CA GLU A 498 9.75 0.42 32.38
C GLU A 498 10.28 -0.38 31.19
N PHE A 499 9.41 -0.86 30.28
CA PHE A 499 9.84 -1.48 29.04
C PHE A 499 10.68 -0.51 28.18
N ALA A 500 10.17 0.71 27.95
CA ALA A 500 10.86 1.71 27.14
C ALA A 500 12.27 2.04 27.65
N LYS A 501 12.45 2.14 28.98
CA LYS A 501 13.75 2.40 29.59
C LYS A 501 14.80 1.34 29.27
N THR A 502 14.38 0.11 29.04
CA THR A 502 15.30 -1.02 28.73
C THR A 502 15.65 -1.13 27.26
N LYS A 503 15.05 -0.29 26.39
CA LYS A 503 15.19 -0.38 24.94
C LYS A 503 15.96 0.81 24.36
N ALA A 504 16.56 0.57 23.19
CA ALA A 504 17.31 1.59 22.45
C ALA A 504 16.37 2.47 21.61
N VAL A 505 15.32 3.04 22.24
CA VAL A 505 14.43 4.01 21.59
C VAL A 505 14.81 5.43 22.01
N SER A 506 14.64 6.39 21.11
CA SER A 506 14.96 7.81 21.35
C SER A 506 13.98 8.47 22.31
N GLY A 507 12.79 7.89 22.48
CA GLY A 507 11.81 8.44 23.41
C GLY A 507 10.46 7.70 23.40
N VAL A 508 9.52 8.31 24.13
CA VAL A 508 8.14 7.83 24.28
C VAL A 508 7.15 8.95 23.96
N LEU A 509 6.04 8.61 23.32
CA LEU A 509 4.91 9.51 23.10
C LEU A 509 3.71 9.02 23.93
N ILE A 510 3.26 9.85 24.88
CA ILE A 510 2.11 9.59 25.72
C ILE A 510 0.92 10.39 25.19
N ASN A 511 -0.06 9.70 24.63
CA ASN A 511 -1.25 10.30 24.06
C ASN A 511 -2.40 10.28 25.09
N ILE A 512 -2.91 11.45 25.48
CA ILE A 512 -3.94 11.63 26.50
C ILE A 512 -5.20 12.16 25.81
N ASN A 513 -6.25 11.34 25.81
CA ASN A 513 -7.57 11.68 25.26
C ASN A 513 -8.65 11.64 26.33
N ASN A 514 -9.78 12.33 26.06
CA ASN A 514 -11.00 12.29 26.90
C ASN A 514 -10.80 12.72 28.35
N ALA A 515 -9.76 13.49 28.69
CA ALA A 515 -9.39 13.86 30.06
C ALA A 515 -10.55 14.58 30.80
N ALA A 516 -11.21 15.51 30.13
CA ALA A 516 -12.34 16.25 30.70
C ALA A 516 -13.54 15.34 31.06
N TYR A 517 -13.88 14.39 30.19
CA TYR A 517 -14.94 13.41 30.43
C TYR A 517 -14.58 12.48 31.61
N LEU A 518 -13.37 11.93 31.58
CA LEU A 518 -12.89 11.02 32.64
C LEU A 518 -12.91 11.70 34.01
N ALA A 519 -12.45 12.95 34.10
CA ALA A 519 -12.43 13.72 35.33
C ALA A 519 -13.85 14.02 35.85
N SER A 520 -14.71 14.59 35.00
CA SER A 520 -16.03 15.08 35.41
C SER A 520 -17.11 14.03 35.53
N LYS A 521 -17.05 12.96 34.73
CA LYS A 521 -18.10 11.95 34.64
C LYS A 521 -17.75 10.60 35.29
N LYS A 522 -16.45 10.29 35.33
CA LYS A 522 -15.96 9.00 35.86
C LYS A 522 -15.12 9.13 37.11
N GLY A 523 -14.75 10.35 37.52
CA GLY A 523 -13.90 10.58 38.68
C GLY A 523 -12.45 10.06 38.50
N LEU A 524 -11.98 9.99 37.26
CA LEU A 524 -10.69 9.43 36.90
C LEU A 524 -9.75 10.54 36.40
N GLY A 525 -8.66 10.79 37.16
CA GLY A 525 -7.65 11.80 36.84
C GLY A 525 -6.55 11.24 35.95
N VAL A 526 -6.78 11.14 34.61
CA VAL A 526 -5.78 10.57 33.69
C VAL A 526 -4.51 11.40 33.64
N VAL A 527 -4.57 12.74 33.72
CA VAL A 527 -3.39 13.61 33.74
C VAL A 527 -2.53 13.35 34.97
N ASP A 528 -3.15 13.22 36.14
CA ASP A 528 -2.46 12.94 37.39
C ASP A 528 -1.82 11.54 37.37
N ALA A 529 -2.55 10.55 36.79
CA ALA A 529 -2.02 9.19 36.64
C ALA A 529 -0.78 9.18 35.72
N VAL A 530 -0.81 9.88 34.58
CA VAL A 530 0.33 10.01 33.67
C VAL A 530 1.50 10.72 34.34
N THR A 531 1.24 11.85 35.01
CA THR A 531 2.29 12.60 35.72
C THR A 531 2.99 11.73 36.78
N LYS A 532 2.19 10.99 37.55
CA LYS A 532 2.70 10.07 38.57
C LYS A 532 3.52 8.92 37.96
N ALA A 533 3.02 8.30 36.89
CA ALA A 533 3.72 7.21 36.22
C ALA A 533 5.09 7.67 35.67
N LEU A 534 5.13 8.81 34.97
CA LEU A 534 6.37 9.39 34.46
C LEU A 534 7.38 9.72 35.57
N SER A 535 6.93 10.26 36.71
CA SER A 535 7.76 10.55 37.84
C SER A 535 8.28 9.29 38.55
N ASN A 536 7.41 8.29 38.75
CA ASN A 536 7.80 6.99 39.32
C ASN A 536 8.87 6.31 38.46
N ALA A 537 8.70 6.35 37.13
CA ALA A 537 9.64 5.82 36.18
C ALA A 537 10.85 6.76 35.92
N THR A 538 10.97 7.87 36.66
CA THR A 538 12.08 8.84 36.58
C THR A 538 12.29 9.54 35.24
N PHE A 539 11.27 9.54 34.34
CA PHE A 539 11.33 10.24 33.06
C PHE A 539 11.36 11.77 33.20
N ASP A 540 10.95 12.30 34.36
CA ASP A 540 11.04 13.71 34.73
C ASP A 540 12.46 14.17 35.10
N LYS A 541 13.37 13.21 35.36
CA LYS A 541 14.74 13.46 35.84
C LYS A 541 15.85 13.03 34.90
N GLN A 542 15.51 12.23 33.87
CA GLN A 542 16.48 11.75 32.89
C GLN A 542 16.34 12.52 31.56
N SER A 543 17.40 12.58 30.74
CA SER A 543 17.44 13.26 29.45
C SER A 543 17.86 12.34 28.31
N THR A 544 18.01 11.03 28.54
CA THR A 544 18.44 10.06 27.54
C THR A 544 17.35 9.69 26.56
N GLN A 545 16.09 9.72 27.01
CA GLN A 545 14.91 9.44 26.19
C GLN A 545 13.95 10.62 26.27
N GLN A 546 13.52 11.11 25.12
CA GLN A 546 12.58 12.22 25.04
C GLN A 546 11.16 11.79 25.44
N VAL A 547 10.50 12.57 26.29
CA VAL A 547 9.07 12.42 26.55
C VAL A 547 8.28 13.39 25.69
N MET A 548 7.34 12.86 24.94
CA MET A 548 6.35 13.63 24.16
C MET A 548 4.98 13.44 24.80
N ILE A 549 4.29 14.53 25.14
CA ILE A 549 2.90 14.51 25.62
C ILE A 549 2.02 15.01 24.49
N GLN A 550 1.14 14.13 23.99
CA GLN A 550 0.21 14.45 22.93
C GLN A 550 -1.23 14.51 23.45
N SER A 551 -1.99 15.46 22.96
CA SER A 551 -3.44 15.55 23.19
C SER A 551 -4.09 16.43 22.11
N ASP A 552 -5.36 16.17 21.82
CA ASP A 552 -6.26 17.06 21.06
C ASP A 552 -6.91 18.14 21.94
N ASP A 553 -6.60 18.13 23.22
CA ASP A 553 -7.09 19.08 24.22
C ASP A 553 -5.94 19.95 24.75
N SER A 554 -5.93 21.24 24.36
CA SER A 554 -4.91 22.22 24.80
C SER A 554 -4.87 22.40 26.32
N SER A 555 -5.99 22.15 27.02
CA SER A 555 -6.06 22.24 28.48
C SER A 555 -5.28 21.11 29.17
N VAL A 556 -5.18 19.93 28.52
CA VAL A 556 -4.30 18.82 28.94
C VAL A 556 -2.83 19.25 28.80
N LEU A 557 -2.44 19.77 27.63
CA LEU A 557 -1.07 20.21 27.37
C LEU A 557 -0.61 21.29 28.34
N SER A 558 -1.53 22.17 28.74
CA SER A 558 -1.27 23.25 29.72
C SER A 558 -0.87 22.71 31.10
N LYS A 559 -1.28 21.47 31.47
CA LYS A 559 -0.89 20.87 32.74
C LYS A 559 0.59 20.46 32.80
N PHE A 560 1.23 20.31 31.64
CA PHE A 560 2.65 19.96 31.51
C PHE A 560 3.55 21.16 31.16
N LYS A 561 3.03 22.40 31.24
CA LYS A 561 3.79 23.63 30.89
C LYS A 561 5.04 23.82 31.75
N ASP A 562 4.98 23.41 33.02
CA ASP A 562 6.04 23.61 34.02
C ASP A 562 7.11 22.50 33.95
N VAL A 563 7.01 21.56 33.00
CA VAL A 563 8.02 20.53 32.73
C VAL A 563 8.63 20.77 31.35
N PRO A 564 9.64 21.64 31.23
CA PRO A 564 10.21 22.03 29.95
C PRO A 564 10.87 20.87 29.18
N ALA A 565 11.31 19.82 29.90
CA ALA A 565 11.88 18.62 29.31
C ALA A 565 10.86 17.81 28.44
N TYR A 566 9.57 17.99 28.68
CA TYR A 566 8.54 17.30 27.90
C TYR A 566 8.19 18.11 26.66
N LYS A 567 8.31 17.48 25.48
CA LYS A 567 7.83 18.03 24.21
C LYS A 567 6.31 17.90 24.16
N LYS A 568 5.61 19.01 24.06
CA LYS A 568 4.14 19.03 23.97
C LYS A 568 3.74 19.00 22.49
N VAL A 569 2.84 18.08 22.13
CA VAL A 569 2.38 17.82 20.78
C VAL A 569 0.87 18.02 20.72
N LEU A 570 0.40 18.97 19.93
CA LEU A 570 -1.04 19.16 19.69
C LEU A 570 -1.50 18.22 18.59
N HIS A 571 -2.51 17.40 18.86
CA HIS A 571 -3.08 16.48 17.89
C HIS A 571 -4.28 17.11 17.18
N ILE A 572 -4.14 17.45 15.92
CA ILE A 572 -5.20 17.99 15.06
C ILE A 572 -5.79 16.84 14.24
N ARG A 573 -6.97 16.36 14.65
CA ARG A 573 -7.67 15.24 13.99
C ARG A 573 -8.47 15.64 12.76
N LYS A 574 -8.82 16.91 12.68
CA LYS A 574 -9.56 17.49 11.56
C LYS A 574 -8.65 17.66 10.35
N GLU A 575 -9.14 17.35 9.18
CA GLU A 575 -8.43 17.64 7.93
C GLU A 575 -8.42 19.14 7.66
N VAL A 576 -7.23 19.71 7.50
CA VAL A 576 -7.01 21.15 7.35
C VAL A 576 -5.93 21.40 6.28
N SER A 577 -5.98 22.59 5.66
CA SER A 577 -5.06 22.95 4.57
C SER A 577 -4.06 24.06 4.91
N ALA A 578 -4.27 24.81 5.98
CA ALA A 578 -3.44 25.94 6.36
C ALA A 578 -3.56 26.25 7.87
N ALA A 579 -2.55 26.89 8.43
CA ALA A 579 -2.58 27.47 9.78
C ALA A 579 -2.34 28.99 9.70
N PRO A 580 -3.38 29.83 9.74
CA PRO A 580 -3.24 31.28 9.79
C PRO A 580 -2.36 31.71 10.95
N ARG A 581 -1.67 32.84 10.79
CA ARG A 581 -0.70 33.38 11.78
C ARG A 581 -1.26 33.45 13.20
N GLU A 582 -2.50 33.90 13.36
CA GLU A 582 -3.18 33.98 14.67
C GLU A 582 -3.32 32.58 15.33
N VAL A 583 -3.61 31.56 14.55
CA VAL A 583 -3.73 30.17 15.01
C VAL A 583 -2.36 29.62 15.39
N VAL A 584 -1.34 29.90 14.60
CA VAL A 584 0.05 29.51 14.89
C VAL A 584 0.53 30.11 16.21
N GLU A 585 0.26 31.42 16.44
CA GLU A 585 0.60 32.08 17.71
C GLU A 585 -0.20 31.49 18.90
N GLU A 586 -1.41 31.01 18.65
CA GLU A 586 -2.18 30.32 19.68
C GLU A 586 -1.57 28.94 20.01
N ILE A 587 -1.22 28.14 18.97
CA ILE A 587 -0.58 26.82 19.15
C ILE A 587 0.69 26.93 20.00
N LYS A 588 1.54 27.92 19.77
CA LYS A 588 2.78 28.14 20.53
C LYS A 588 2.58 28.28 22.04
N LYS A 589 1.41 28.69 22.50
CA LYS A 589 1.11 28.77 23.93
C LYS A 589 1.04 27.37 24.60
N TYR A 590 0.75 26.34 23.82
CA TYR A 590 0.46 25.01 24.32
C TYR A 590 1.46 23.95 23.86
N ALA A 591 1.97 24.05 22.63
CA ALA A 591 2.76 23.01 21.99
C ALA A 591 3.91 23.56 21.15
N SER A 592 4.97 22.77 21.03
CA SER A 592 6.11 23.00 20.13
C SER A 592 6.13 22.05 18.92
N ALA A 593 5.18 21.13 18.87
CA ALA A 593 4.97 20.23 17.74
C ALA A 593 3.47 19.99 17.53
N VAL A 594 3.11 19.58 16.31
CA VAL A 594 1.73 19.28 15.93
C VAL A 594 1.72 17.93 15.21
N THR A 595 0.74 17.07 15.52
CA THR A 595 0.41 15.91 14.71
C THR A 595 -0.84 16.22 13.88
N VAL A 596 -0.75 16.08 12.56
CA VAL A 596 -1.85 16.27 11.62
C VAL A 596 -2.13 15.01 10.82
N THR A 597 -3.30 14.91 10.20
CA THR A 597 -3.55 13.82 9.24
C THR A 597 -2.63 13.97 8.02
N ARG A 598 -2.24 12.87 7.39
CA ARG A 598 -1.43 12.93 6.16
C ARG A 598 -2.14 13.70 5.03
N THR A 599 -3.48 13.61 4.97
CA THR A 599 -4.32 14.35 4.03
C THR A 599 -4.34 15.85 4.28
N SER A 600 -4.00 16.31 5.49
CA SER A 600 -3.77 17.73 5.77
C SER A 600 -2.48 18.27 5.15
N VAL A 601 -1.48 17.42 4.91
CA VAL A 601 -0.20 17.81 4.28
C VAL A 601 -0.26 17.66 2.77
N ILE A 602 -0.72 16.50 2.29
CA ILE A 602 -0.98 16.23 0.87
C ILE A 602 -2.46 15.88 0.76
N SER A 603 -3.25 16.78 0.17
CA SER A 603 -4.68 16.53 -0.01
C SER A 603 -4.92 15.42 -1.02
N THR A 604 -5.97 14.64 -0.81
CA THR A 604 -6.37 13.54 -1.70
C THR A 604 -7.84 13.66 -2.08
N THR A 605 -8.19 13.13 -3.25
CA THR A 605 -9.56 12.98 -3.70
C THR A 605 -9.69 11.65 -4.45
N GLU A 606 -10.67 10.82 -4.08
CA GLU A 606 -10.89 9.49 -4.68
C GLU A 606 -9.60 8.67 -4.86
N SER A 607 -8.76 8.67 -3.81
CA SER A 607 -7.43 8.02 -3.78
C SER A 607 -6.38 8.58 -4.73
N PHE A 608 -6.57 9.76 -5.32
CA PHE A 608 -5.51 10.51 -6.00
C PHE A 608 -4.98 11.61 -5.10
N THR A 609 -3.68 11.88 -5.15
CA THR A 609 -3.13 13.10 -4.57
C THR A 609 -3.55 14.29 -5.41
N THR A 610 -3.75 15.46 -4.78
CA THR A 610 -4.16 16.67 -5.48
C THR A 610 -3.11 17.77 -5.40
N ASN A 611 -2.76 18.18 -4.18
CA ASN A 611 -1.76 19.22 -3.97
C ASN A 611 -1.16 19.14 -2.56
N ALA A 612 0.07 19.60 -2.42
CA ALA A 612 0.64 19.90 -1.11
C ALA A 612 -0.04 21.15 -0.55
N THR A 613 -0.49 21.11 0.70
CA THR A 613 -1.16 22.21 1.38
C THR A 613 -0.17 23.22 1.97
N ASN A 614 -0.69 24.28 2.57
CA ASN A 614 0.15 25.30 3.22
C ASN A 614 0.47 24.95 4.69
N ILE A 615 -0.19 23.95 5.30
CA ILE A 615 -0.12 23.67 6.75
C ILE A 615 1.32 23.46 7.23
N LEU A 616 2.11 22.69 6.49
CA LEU A 616 3.51 22.39 6.85
C LEU A 616 4.36 23.67 6.83
N ARG A 617 4.30 24.43 5.74
CA ARG A 617 5.02 25.69 5.59
C ARG A 617 4.64 26.70 6.69
N ASP A 618 3.34 26.83 6.99
CA ASP A 618 2.85 27.78 7.96
C ASP A 618 3.36 27.47 9.38
N LEU A 619 3.37 26.18 9.75
CA LEU A 619 3.88 25.71 11.05
C LEU A 619 5.42 25.78 11.12
N HIS A 620 6.14 25.33 10.08
CA HIS A 620 7.61 25.41 10.03
C HIS A 620 8.12 26.84 10.09
N SER A 621 7.41 27.80 9.46
CA SER A 621 7.78 29.23 9.53
C SER A 621 7.80 29.79 10.96
N ALA A 622 7.12 29.11 11.87
CA ALA A 622 7.03 29.44 13.28
C ALA A 622 7.87 28.50 14.19
N ASN A 623 8.71 27.66 13.60
CA ASN A 623 9.54 26.66 14.28
C ASN A 623 8.73 25.64 15.09
N ILE A 624 7.58 25.23 14.56
CA ILE A 624 6.74 24.15 15.11
C ILE A 624 6.99 22.90 14.28
N SER A 625 7.42 21.82 14.94
CA SER A 625 7.61 20.53 14.27
C SER A 625 6.27 19.91 13.85
N VAL A 626 6.24 19.25 12.68
CA VAL A 626 5.02 18.65 12.12
C VAL A 626 5.21 17.15 11.98
N TYR A 627 4.35 16.39 12.64
CA TYR A 627 4.25 14.93 12.51
C TYR A 627 2.99 14.57 11.74
N ILE A 628 3.04 13.56 10.90
CA ILE A 628 1.88 13.03 10.18
C ILE A 628 1.37 11.73 10.79
N SER A 629 0.07 11.48 10.71
CA SER A 629 -0.59 10.26 11.22
C SER A 629 -1.69 9.79 10.27
N ALA A 630 -1.82 8.48 10.03
CA ALA A 630 -0.89 7.41 10.22
C ALA A 630 -0.65 6.73 8.87
N LEU A 631 0.60 6.34 8.61
CA LEU A 631 0.92 5.56 7.41
C LEU A 631 0.63 4.07 7.65
N ARG A 632 0.22 3.38 6.61
CA ARG A 632 -0.13 1.96 6.58
C ARG A 632 0.35 1.33 5.29
N ASN A 633 0.62 0.01 5.33
CA ASN A 633 1.08 -0.72 4.15
C ASN A 633 -0.06 -1.22 3.25
N GLU A 634 -1.28 -1.30 3.77
CA GLU A 634 -2.41 -1.76 2.97
C GLU A 634 -2.69 -0.81 1.79
N TYR A 635 -2.75 -1.34 0.56
CA TYR A 635 -2.89 -0.56 -0.68
C TYR A 635 -4.11 0.37 -0.66
N LEU A 636 -5.21 -0.01 0.01
CA LEU A 636 -6.39 0.84 0.18
C LEU A 636 -6.11 2.11 1.02
N SER A 637 -5.03 2.10 1.79
CA SER A 637 -4.55 3.28 2.51
C SER A 637 -3.74 4.23 1.63
N ILE A 638 -3.19 3.75 0.55
CA ILE A 638 -2.15 4.40 -0.25
C ILE A 638 -2.80 5.03 -1.49
N ALA A 639 -2.48 6.30 -1.80
CA ALA A 639 -2.99 6.93 -3.02
C ALA A 639 -2.42 6.25 -4.27
N PHE A 640 -3.16 6.27 -5.38
CA PHE A 640 -2.74 5.68 -6.66
C PHE A 640 -1.38 6.21 -7.12
N ASP A 641 -1.09 7.48 -6.85
CA ASP A 641 0.17 8.15 -7.15
C ASP A 641 1.39 7.44 -6.54
N TYR A 642 1.22 6.77 -5.41
CA TYR A 642 2.28 6.02 -4.72
C TYR A 642 2.38 4.56 -5.18
N LEU A 643 1.74 4.18 -6.29
CA LEU A 643 1.87 2.87 -6.94
C LEU A 643 1.53 1.67 -6.01
N ALA A 644 0.61 1.86 -5.06
CA ALA A 644 0.34 0.89 -3.99
C ALA A 644 1.63 0.43 -3.25
N ASP A 645 2.62 1.32 -3.16
CA ASP A 645 3.93 1.10 -2.57
C ASP A 645 4.14 2.03 -1.37
N PRO A 646 4.21 1.49 -0.14
CA PRO A 646 4.34 2.29 1.06
C PRO A 646 5.71 3.01 1.16
N LEU A 647 6.76 2.54 0.47
CA LEU A 647 8.07 3.20 0.46
C LEU A 647 8.03 4.52 -0.31
N ILE A 648 7.30 4.57 -1.42
CA ILE A 648 7.10 5.80 -2.20
C ILE A 648 6.31 6.82 -1.38
N GLU A 649 5.29 6.37 -0.62
CA GLU A 649 4.56 7.26 0.30
C GLU A 649 5.50 7.82 1.38
N VAL A 650 6.33 6.99 2.02
CA VAL A 650 7.34 7.43 3.00
C VAL A 650 8.32 8.43 2.37
N ALA A 651 8.85 8.13 1.17
CA ALA A 651 9.74 9.02 0.44
C ALA A 651 9.11 10.40 0.21
N THR A 652 7.85 10.41 -0.20
CA THR A 652 7.11 11.65 -0.51
C THR A 652 6.92 12.51 0.73
N PHE A 653 6.53 11.95 1.86
CA PHE A 653 6.38 12.71 3.09
C PHE A 653 7.71 13.12 3.71
N ALA A 654 8.73 12.25 3.65
CA ALA A 654 10.03 12.52 4.26
C ALA A 654 10.88 13.50 3.45
N GLN A 655 11.02 13.27 2.14
CA GLN A 655 11.90 14.06 1.27
C GLN A 655 11.15 15.07 0.41
N GLY A 656 9.97 14.68 -0.11
CA GLY A 656 9.19 15.53 -1.00
C GLY A 656 8.66 16.78 -0.31
N VAL A 657 7.99 16.62 0.84
CA VAL A 657 7.42 17.74 1.60
C VAL A 657 8.19 18.06 2.87
N GLY A 658 8.95 17.13 3.45
CA GLY A 658 9.87 17.38 4.56
C GLY A 658 9.19 17.48 5.93
N VAL A 659 8.37 16.50 6.31
CA VAL A 659 7.81 16.39 7.66
C VAL A 659 8.89 16.02 8.70
N ASP A 660 8.70 16.39 9.96
CA ASP A 660 9.66 16.11 11.04
C ASP A 660 9.47 14.73 11.67
N GLY A 661 8.32 14.08 11.45
CA GLY A 661 8.05 12.73 11.94
C GLY A 661 6.91 12.06 11.22
N ILE A 662 7.01 10.74 11.14
CA ILE A 662 6.04 9.86 10.49
C ILE A 662 5.49 8.93 11.55
N THR A 663 4.18 9.00 11.81
CA THR A 663 3.50 8.01 12.66
C THR A 663 3.02 6.88 11.78
N THR A 664 3.38 5.63 12.11
CA THR A 664 3.09 4.46 11.28
C THR A 664 2.69 3.24 12.12
N GLU A 665 1.86 2.39 11.54
CA GLU A 665 1.49 1.08 12.09
C GLU A 665 2.50 -0.02 11.67
N PHE A 666 3.40 0.29 10.72
CA PHE A 666 4.44 -0.59 10.19
C PHE A 666 5.82 0.10 10.26
N PRO A 667 6.43 0.20 11.44
CA PRO A 667 7.71 0.92 11.59
C PRO A 667 8.85 0.30 10.77
N ALA A 668 8.81 -1.02 10.49
CA ALA A 668 9.80 -1.70 9.65
C ALA A 668 9.92 -1.05 8.26
N THR A 669 8.80 -0.67 7.64
CA THR A 669 8.77 -0.06 6.30
C THR A 669 9.49 1.28 6.27
N ALA A 670 9.17 2.19 7.21
CA ALA A 670 9.86 3.47 7.31
C ALA A 670 11.35 3.29 7.64
N SER A 671 11.68 2.38 8.56
CA SER A 671 13.06 2.05 8.92
C SER A 671 13.86 1.49 7.74
N LYS A 672 13.27 0.59 6.95
CA LYS A 672 13.86 0.05 5.72
C LYS A 672 14.18 1.16 4.72
N TYR A 673 13.23 2.07 4.47
CA TYR A 673 13.45 3.21 3.59
C TYR A 673 14.65 4.05 4.03
N PHE A 674 14.70 4.49 5.30
CA PHE A 674 15.76 5.37 5.80
C PHE A 674 17.14 4.71 5.91
N ARG A 675 17.21 3.38 5.90
CA ARG A 675 18.47 2.61 5.85
C ARG A 675 18.91 2.28 4.43
N SER A 676 18.05 2.52 3.45
CA SER A 676 18.36 2.26 2.05
C SER A 676 19.28 3.34 1.48
N LYS A 677 20.23 2.93 0.65
CA LYS A 677 21.05 3.86 -0.15
C LYS A 677 20.21 4.71 -1.10
N CYS A 678 19.06 4.17 -1.55
CA CYS A 678 18.15 4.89 -2.45
C CYS A 678 17.37 6.03 -1.78
N SER A 679 17.50 6.20 -0.45
CA SER A 679 16.95 7.33 0.29
C SER A 679 17.90 8.53 0.36
N ASP A 680 19.14 8.42 -0.11
CA ASP A 680 20.14 9.48 -0.02
C ASP A 680 20.08 10.45 -1.20
N ASP A 681 20.28 11.75 -0.92
CA ASP A 681 20.28 12.85 -1.88
C ASP A 681 21.60 12.96 -2.69
N VAL A 682 22.44 11.93 -2.66
CA VAL A 682 23.75 11.95 -3.29
C VAL A 682 23.59 11.78 -4.81
N GLU A 683 24.04 12.75 -5.59
CA GLU A 683 23.95 12.82 -7.07
C GLU A 683 24.60 11.66 -7.85
N LYS A 684 25.13 10.65 -7.17
CA LYS A 684 25.94 9.56 -7.71
C LYS A 684 25.25 8.21 -7.82
N GLN A 685 23.93 8.12 -7.60
CA GLN A 685 23.22 6.84 -7.66
C GLN A 685 22.44 6.69 -8.96
N ASP A 686 22.54 5.52 -9.58
CA ASP A 686 21.84 5.19 -10.82
C ASP A 686 20.33 5.09 -10.67
N PHE A 687 19.83 4.86 -9.43
CA PHE A 687 18.41 4.75 -9.10
C PHE A 687 18.12 5.29 -7.69
N ARG A 688 16.95 5.91 -7.52
CA ARG A 688 16.43 6.45 -6.24
C ARG A 688 14.95 6.18 -6.13
N ILE A 689 14.47 6.01 -4.90
CA ILE A 689 13.03 6.05 -4.59
C ILE A 689 12.64 7.53 -4.56
N LEU A 690 12.06 8.01 -5.66
CA LEU A 690 11.74 9.42 -5.83
C LEU A 690 10.40 9.77 -5.15
N PRO A 691 10.34 10.92 -4.47
CA PRO A 691 9.06 11.49 -4.05
C PRO A 691 8.15 11.75 -5.25
N VAL A 692 6.87 11.55 -5.07
CA VAL A 692 5.85 11.88 -6.07
C VAL A 692 5.45 13.35 -5.91
N ALA A 693 5.29 14.05 -7.02
CA ALA A 693 4.71 15.38 -7.02
C ALA A 693 3.17 15.28 -6.95
N PRO A 694 2.53 15.85 -5.91
CA PRO A 694 1.09 15.71 -5.74
C PRO A 694 0.29 16.29 -6.91
N GLY A 695 -0.69 15.55 -7.41
CA GLY A 695 -1.60 15.96 -8.49
C GLY A 695 -1.15 15.57 -9.90
N GLU A 696 0.10 15.14 -10.10
CA GLU A 696 0.59 14.79 -11.45
C GLU A 696 -0.19 13.64 -12.10
N LEU A 697 -0.50 12.61 -11.33
CA LEU A 697 -1.28 11.48 -11.85
C LEU A 697 -2.73 11.89 -12.15
N LEU A 698 -3.32 12.75 -11.33
CA LEU A 698 -4.65 13.29 -11.53
C LEU A 698 -4.72 14.16 -12.81
N ASP A 699 -3.66 14.88 -13.14
CA ASP A 699 -3.61 15.76 -14.31
C ASP A 699 -3.65 15.02 -15.65
N VAL A 700 -3.26 13.74 -15.70
CA VAL A 700 -3.34 12.92 -16.92
C VAL A 700 -4.66 12.15 -17.08
N THR A 701 -5.60 12.29 -16.14
CA THR A 701 -6.96 11.73 -16.27
C THR A 701 -7.78 12.49 -17.29
N ASP A 702 -8.86 11.88 -17.82
CA ASP A 702 -9.82 12.60 -18.68
C ASP A 702 -10.46 13.77 -17.90
N PRO A 703 -10.35 15.01 -18.37
CA PRO A 703 -10.97 16.16 -17.71
C PRO A 703 -12.48 16.04 -17.49
N LYS A 704 -13.19 15.19 -18.25
CA LYS A 704 -14.64 14.97 -18.13
C LYS A 704 -15.01 14.01 -16.98
N THR A 705 -14.10 13.10 -16.65
CA THR A 705 -14.29 12.10 -15.60
C THR A 705 -13.39 12.32 -14.39
N ARG A 706 -12.58 13.41 -14.45
CA ARG A 706 -11.67 13.77 -13.36
C ARG A 706 -12.43 13.97 -12.05
N PRO A 707 -11.99 13.35 -10.94
CA PRO A 707 -12.56 13.59 -9.62
C PRO A 707 -12.58 15.06 -9.22
N ASN A 708 -13.64 15.47 -8.53
CA ASN A 708 -13.72 16.82 -7.98
C ASN A 708 -12.73 17.00 -6.83
N ILE A 709 -11.90 18.04 -6.90
CA ILE A 709 -10.94 18.33 -5.84
C ILE A 709 -11.66 18.74 -4.56
N ILE A 710 -11.38 18.06 -3.47
CA ILE A 710 -11.87 18.37 -2.13
C ILE A 710 -10.90 19.36 -1.48
N TYR A 711 -11.39 20.53 -1.09
CA TYR A 711 -10.61 21.55 -0.39
C TYR A 711 -10.91 21.49 1.11
N HIS A 712 -9.86 21.28 1.91
CA HIS A 712 -9.98 21.33 3.36
C HIS A 712 -9.94 22.77 3.88
N PRO A 713 -10.66 23.10 4.97
CA PRO A 713 -10.64 24.44 5.54
C PRO A 713 -9.29 24.76 6.19
N ALA A 714 -9.01 26.04 6.40
CA ALA A 714 -7.93 26.44 7.28
C ALA A 714 -8.27 26.14 8.75
N LEU A 715 -7.23 25.92 9.55
CA LEU A 715 -7.35 25.76 10.99
C LEU A 715 -7.83 27.06 11.63
N THR A 716 -8.64 26.98 12.68
CA THR A 716 -9.15 28.14 13.42
C THR A 716 -8.73 28.10 14.89
N VAL A 717 -8.76 29.24 15.58
CA VAL A 717 -8.48 29.30 17.03
C VAL A 717 -9.44 28.42 17.82
N ALA A 718 -10.68 28.30 17.39
CA ALA A 718 -11.70 27.45 18.04
C ALA A 718 -11.38 25.94 17.93
N ASP A 719 -10.60 25.54 16.92
CA ASP A 719 -10.10 24.16 16.77
C ASP A 719 -9.00 23.85 17.82
N ILE A 720 -8.32 24.86 18.36
CA ILE A 720 -7.17 24.73 19.27
C ILE A 720 -7.57 24.91 20.72
N VAL A 721 -8.29 26.00 21.03
CA VAL A 721 -8.57 26.36 22.43
C VAL A 721 -9.67 25.52 23.00
N ARG A 722 -9.40 24.89 24.15
CA ARG A 722 -10.37 24.11 24.91
C ARG A 722 -10.60 24.75 26.28
N PRO A 723 -11.81 24.57 26.87
CA PRO A 723 -12.09 24.99 28.24
C PRO A 723 -11.09 24.35 29.22
N PRO A 724 -10.78 25.01 30.35
CA PRO A 724 -9.95 24.41 31.38
C PRO A 724 -10.51 23.03 31.83
N LEU A 725 -9.59 22.10 32.11
CA LEU A 725 -9.98 20.77 32.62
C LEU A 725 -10.85 20.89 33.89
N PRO A 726 -12.00 20.21 33.94
CA PRO A 726 -12.80 20.15 35.15
C PRO A 726 -12.02 19.42 36.27
N PRO A 727 -12.35 19.71 37.55
CA PRO A 727 -11.78 18.96 38.64
C PRO A 727 -12.22 17.49 38.58
N VAL A 728 -11.36 16.61 39.12
CA VAL A 728 -11.70 15.19 39.27
C VAL A 728 -12.79 15.09 40.37
N THR A 729 -14.01 14.78 39.96
CA THR A 729 -15.15 14.67 40.87
C THR A 729 -15.36 13.23 41.29
N PRO A 730 -15.22 12.86 42.59
CA PRO A 730 -15.49 11.51 43.03
C PRO A 730 -16.92 11.10 42.65
N VAL A 731 -17.06 10.01 41.92
CA VAL A 731 -18.39 9.44 41.64
C VAL A 731 -18.88 8.83 42.96
N SER A 732 -19.87 9.48 43.59
CA SER A 732 -20.55 8.89 44.75
C SER A 732 -21.12 7.54 44.32
N GLN A 733 -20.59 6.45 44.88
CA GLN A 733 -21.23 5.15 44.74
C GLN A 733 -22.60 5.30 45.41
N SER A 734 -23.67 5.35 44.61
CA SER A 734 -25.04 5.16 45.13
C SER A 734 -25.02 3.79 45.80
N ALA A 735 -25.16 3.82 47.14
CA ALA A 735 -25.33 2.62 47.93
C ALA A 735 -26.50 1.81 47.36
N PRO A 736 -26.45 0.47 47.39
CA PRO A 736 -27.60 -0.34 46.97
C PRO A 736 -28.81 0.09 47.79
N GLY A 737 -29.81 0.65 47.11
CA GLY A 737 -30.99 1.20 47.75
C GLY A 737 -31.66 0.18 48.65
N SER A 738 -31.76 0.49 49.95
CA SER A 738 -32.69 -0.15 50.86
C SER A 738 -34.10 0.10 50.35
N SER A 739 -34.77 -0.95 49.92
CA SER A 739 -36.18 -0.96 49.62
C SER A 739 -36.99 -0.65 50.87
N GLY A 740 -37.37 0.62 51.06
CA GLY A 740 -38.39 1.04 52.00
C GLY A 740 -39.75 1.04 51.30
N LEU A 741 -40.56 0.05 51.60
CA LEU A 741 -41.97 -0.01 51.29
C LEU A 741 -42.75 1.14 51.95
N VAL A 742 -43.41 1.99 51.17
CA VAL A 742 -44.65 2.66 51.61
C VAL A 742 -45.57 2.78 50.39
N ALA A 743 -46.62 2.02 50.40
CA ALA A 743 -47.82 2.25 49.58
C ALA A 743 -48.71 3.32 50.26
N PRO A 744 -49.46 4.10 49.49
CA PRO A 744 -50.92 3.88 49.48
C PRO A 744 -51.56 3.94 48.09
N ALA A 745 -52.56 3.12 47.91
CA ALA A 745 -53.58 3.14 46.88
C ALA A 745 -54.72 4.07 47.29
N PRO A 746 -55.89 4.21 46.55
CA PRO A 746 -56.17 4.02 45.13
C PRO A 746 -57.09 5.08 44.50
N GLN A 747 -57.48 4.86 43.26
CA GLN A 747 -58.74 5.22 42.50
C GLN A 747 -58.40 6.05 41.27
N GLY A 748 -58.78 5.78 40.05
CA GLY A 748 -59.85 4.98 39.44
C GLY A 748 -59.87 5.39 37.96
N GLY A 749 -60.29 4.49 37.08
CA GLY A 749 -60.73 4.86 35.75
C GLY A 749 -60.04 4.14 34.59
N VAL A 750 -60.58 3.04 34.16
CA VAL A 750 -60.43 2.29 32.90
C VAL A 750 -61.15 3.07 31.77
N PRO A 751 -60.84 3.01 30.44
CA PRO A 751 -60.79 1.74 29.72
C PRO A 751 -59.73 1.56 28.59
N THR A 752 -59.39 0.32 28.46
CA THR A 752 -59.15 -0.49 27.24
C THR A 752 -58.86 0.18 25.87
N ASN A 753 -57.71 -0.20 25.27
CA ASN A 753 -57.76 -0.76 23.95
C ASN A 753 -56.53 -1.66 23.71
N VAL A 754 -56.83 -2.96 23.70
CA VAL A 754 -55.93 -4.00 23.17
C VAL A 754 -56.33 -4.22 21.72
N ALA A 755 -55.46 -3.94 20.78
CA ALA A 755 -55.50 -4.58 19.46
C ALA A 755 -54.20 -4.31 18.69
N ASN A 756 -53.63 -5.39 18.13
CA ASN A 756 -52.69 -5.49 16.99
C ASN A 756 -51.18 -5.36 17.22
N ILE A 757 -50.61 -6.40 17.84
CA ILE A 757 -49.20 -6.79 17.64
C ILE A 757 -49.09 -8.12 16.83
N GLY A 758 -50.15 -8.55 16.17
CA GLY A 758 -50.15 -9.82 15.42
C GLY A 758 -49.91 -9.75 13.91
N LEU A 759 -49.81 -8.57 13.31
CA LEU A 759 -49.76 -8.44 11.84
C LEU A 759 -48.41 -7.98 11.25
N THR A 760 -47.44 -7.62 12.06
CA THR A 760 -46.13 -7.13 11.55
C THR A 760 -45.08 -8.24 11.40
N LEU A 761 -45.25 -9.40 12.01
CA LEU A 761 -44.35 -10.55 11.88
C LEU A 761 -44.66 -11.46 10.68
N ALA A 762 -45.87 -11.39 10.11
CA ALA A 762 -46.22 -12.16 8.91
C ALA A 762 -45.79 -11.50 7.59
N ALA A 763 -45.55 -10.19 7.57
CA ALA A 763 -45.10 -9.48 6.38
C ALA A 763 -43.59 -9.61 6.14
N ILE A 764 -42.78 -9.86 7.19
CA ILE A 764 -41.32 -10.00 7.07
C ILE A 764 -40.94 -11.42 6.62
N MET A 765 -41.74 -12.45 6.93
CA MET A 765 -41.47 -13.81 6.43
C MET A 765 -41.91 -14.04 4.97
N LEU A 766 -42.79 -13.23 4.43
CA LEU A 766 -43.22 -13.36 3.01
C LEU A 766 -42.26 -12.66 2.03
N PHE A 767 -41.45 -11.71 2.51
CA PHE A 767 -40.46 -11.04 1.69
C PHE A 767 -39.12 -11.82 1.54
N CYS A 768 -38.82 -12.71 2.51
CA CYS A 768 -37.62 -13.57 2.42
C CYS A 768 -37.81 -14.83 1.58
N LEU A 769 -39.02 -15.20 1.20
CA LEU A 769 -39.32 -16.37 0.37
C LEU A 769 -39.51 -16.04 -1.11
N LEU A 770 -39.52 -14.76 -1.50
CA LEU A 770 -39.64 -14.33 -2.90
C LEU A 770 -38.32 -13.83 -3.53
N SER A 771 -37.21 -13.83 -2.80
CA SER A 771 -35.89 -13.44 -3.31
C SER A 771 -34.91 -14.61 -3.55
N MET A 772 -35.39 -15.88 -3.50
CA MET A 772 -34.58 -17.05 -3.88
C MET A 772 -35.16 -17.78 -5.09
N GLY A 773 -35.42 -17.05 -6.16
CA GLY A 773 -35.85 -17.65 -7.40
C GLY A 773 -35.80 -16.66 -8.56
N HIS A 774 -34.57 -16.36 -9.00
CA HIS A 774 -34.26 -16.06 -10.40
C HIS A 774 -32.74 -16.03 -10.59
#